data_758a645785cb948f858776a504442d1a
#
_entry.id   758a645785cb948f858776a504442d1a
#
_cell.length_a   1.000
_cell.length_b   1.000
_cell.length_c   1.000
_cell.angle_alpha   90.00
_cell.angle_beta   90.00
_cell.angle_gamma   90.00
#
_symmetry.space_group_name_H-M   'P 1'
#
loop_
_entity.id
_entity.type
_entity.pdbx_description
1 polymer ?
#
loop_
_entity_poly.entity_id
_entity_poly.type
_entity_poly.pdbx_seq_one_letter_code
_entity_poly.pdbx_strand_id
1 'polypeptide(L)'
;MGDLAKEILPVNIEDELRQSYLDYAMSVIVGRALPDARDGLKPVHRRVLFAMSELGNDWNKAYKKSARVVGDVIGKYHPHGDTAVYDTIVRMAQPFSLRYLLVDGQGNFGSVDGDNAAAMRYTEVRMTKLAHELLADLHKETVDWVPNYDGTEQIPAVLPTKVPNLLVNGSSGIAVGMATNIPPHNLGEVIDGCLALIDNPEISIDELMQYIPGPDFPTAGLINGRQGIIEAYRTGRGRIYMRARSTVEDIDKGGREQIVITELPYQLNKARLIEKIAELVKEKKLEGITELRDESDKDGMRVVIELRRGEVPEVILNNLYAQTQLQSVFGINIVALIDGRPRLLNLKDLLEAFVRHRREVVTRRTVFELRKARERGHILEGQAVALSNIDPVIALIKASPTPSEAKEALITTPWESSAVQVMVERAGADSCRPENLDPQYGMRDGKYFLSPEQAQAILELRLHRLTGLEHEKLLAEYQEILNQIGELIRILGSAERLMEVIREELEAIRAEFGDVRRTEIIDARLDLTLGDMIPEEDRVVTISHGGYAKTQPLAAYQAQRRGGRGKSATGVKDEDYISHLLVANSHTTLLLFSSKGKVYWLKTYEIPEASRAARGRPLVNLLPLGEGEYITTMLPVEEYTEGHFIFMATAGGTVKKVPLQQFSRQRSVGLIALELDEGDVLISAAITDGSREVMLFSDAGKVTRFNETDVRPMGRTARGVRGMRLADGQKLISMIIPEQGSQILTASERGYGKRTAIAEFPQYNRGGQGVIAMVSNDRNGRLVGAVQVLEGEEIMLISDQGTLVRTRVGEVSSLGRNTQGVTLIKLASDEKLVGLERVQEPSEEELLEVEGQALEGEEGFISEADVLDQQADDDSAPDADDTPA
;
A
#
# COMPACT_ATOMS: atom_id res chain seq x y z
N MET A 1 -15.23 -44.86 -50.23
CA MET A 1 -16.17 -44.92 -49.12
C MET A 1 -15.31 -45.24 -47.94
N GLY A 2 -15.20 -44.22 -47.03
CA GLY A 2 -14.28 -44.28 -45.89
C GLY A 2 -14.59 -45.39 -44.96
N ASP A 3 -13.57 -45.95 -44.36
CA ASP A 3 -13.61 -46.92 -43.27
C ASP A 3 -14.44 -46.29 -42.13
N LEU A 4 -15.63 -46.79 -41.97
CA LEU A 4 -16.43 -46.55 -40.77
C LEU A 4 -15.64 -47.18 -39.59
N ALA A 5 -15.53 -46.42 -38.52
CA ALA A 5 -14.86 -46.86 -37.32
C ALA A 5 -15.32 -48.27 -36.91
N LYS A 6 -14.39 -49.17 -36.68
CA LYS A 6 -14.65 -50.57 -36.38
C LYS A 6 -15.31 -50.79 -35.02
N GLU A 7 -15.26 -49.82 -34.14
CA GLU A 7 -15.82 -49.86 -32.80
C GLU A 7 -16.28 -48.46 -32.36
N ILE A 8 -17.50 -48.36 -31.87
CA ILE A 8 -18.03 -47.13 -31.28
C ILE A 8 -18.13 -47.38 -29.77
N LEU A 9 -17.21 -46.73 -29.04
CA LEU A 9 -17.23 -46.70 -27.58
C LEU A 9 -18.10 -45.56 -27.09
N PRO A 10 -19.19 -45.84 -26.33
CA PRO A 10 -19.97 -44.75 -25.72
C PRO A 10 -19.14 -44.07 -24.64
N VAL A 11 -18.96 -42.77 -24.78
CA VAL A 11 -18.29 -41.94 -23.78
C VAL A 11 -19.29 -41.00 -23.15
N ASN A 12 -19.35 -40.98 -21.83
CA ASN A 12 -20.17 -40.03 -21.10
C ASN A 12 -19.59 -38.62 -21.23
N ILE A 13 -20.35 -37.66 -21.73
CA ILE A 13 -19.92 -36.29 -21.95
C ILE A 13 -19.44 -35.62 -20.65
N GLU A 14 -20.06 -35.96 -19.51
CA GLU A 14 -19.67 -35.41 -18.21
C GLU A 14 -18.26 -35.88 -17.77
N ASP A 15 -17.98 -37.15 -18.00
CA ASP A 15 -16.68 -37.74 -17.66
C ASP A 15 -15.58 -37.21 -18.60
N GLU A 16 -15.88 -37.10 -19.90
CA GLU A 16 -14.97 -36.53 -20.87
C GLU A 16 -14.67 -35.05 -20.59
N LEU A 17 -15.70 -34.26 -20.30
CA LEU A 17 -15.53 -32.85 -19.93
C LEU A 17 -14.69 -32.71 -18.63
N ARG A 18 -14.97 -33.54 -17.64
CA ARG A 18 -14.22 -33.53 -16.38
C ARG A 18 -12.75 -33.87 -16.62
N GLN A 19 -12.45 -34.92 -17.38
CA GLN A 19 -11.09 -35.34 -17.70
C GLN A 19 -10.36 -34.28 -18.53
N SER A 20 -10.95 -33.80 -19.60
CA SER A 20 -10.38 -32.81 -20.49
C SER A 20 -10.11 -31.46 -19.76
N TYR A 21 -11.04 -31.04 -18.87
CA TYR A 21 -10.84 -29.85 -18.07
C TYR A 21 -9.71 -30.04 -17.04
N LEU A 22 -9.62 -31.21 -16.41
CA LEU A 22 -8.55 -31.52 -15.47
C LEU A 22 -7.19 -31.51 -16.17
N ASP A 23 -7.08 -32.15 -17.33
CA ASP A 23 -5.85 -32.21 -18.12
C ASP A 23 -5.42 -30.82 -18.60
N TYR A 24 -6.38 -29.99 -19.04
CA TYR A 24 -6.13 -28.59 -19.38
C TYR A 24 -5.65 -27.79 -18.14
N ALA A 25 -6.35 -27.90 -17.01
CA ALA A 25 -5.98 -27.21 -15.79
C ALA A 25 -4.57 -27.59 -15.33
N MET A 26 -4.24 -28.89 -15.32
CA MET A 26 -2.89 -29.37 -14.98
C MET A 26 -1.83 -28.84 -15.94
N SER A 27 -2.11 -28.85 -17.24
CA SER A 27 -1.19 -28.30 -18.26
C SER A 27 -0.94 -26.79 -18.03
N VAL A 28 -1.97 -26.01 -17.69
CA VAL A 28 -1.80 -24.56 -17.43
C VAL A 28 -1.08 -24.32 -16.10
N ILE A 29 -1.42 -25.07 -15.04
CA ILE A 29 -0.82 -24.88 -13.71
C ILE A 29 0.68 -25.24 -13.74
N VAL A 30 1.01 -26.46 -14.18
CA VAL A 30 2.38 -26.97 -14.11
C VAL A 30 3.20 -26.54 -15.32
N GLY A 31 2.60 -26.52 -16.51
CA GLY A 31 3.32 -26.33 -17.78
C GLY A 31 3.39 -24.90 -18.29
N ARG A 32 2.74 -23.90 -17.63
CA ARG A 32 2.66 -22.54 -18.17
C ARG A 32 2.75 -21.42 -17.14
N ALA A 33 1.86 -21.41 -16.13
CA ALA A 33 1.58 -20.21 -15.35
C ALA A 33 2.43 -20.05 -14.10
N LEU A 34 2.78 -21.16 -13.43
CA LEU A 34 3.48 -21.13 -12.16
C LEU A 34 4.98 -21.34 -12.32
N PRO A 35 5.82 -20.64 -11.54
CA PRO A 35 7.25 -20.84 -11.49
C PRO A 35 7.60 -22.09 -10.65
N ASP A 36 8.72 -22.73 -10.94
CA ASP A 36 9.32 -23.72 -10.06
C ASP A 36 10.03 -23.01 -8.89
N ALA A 37 9.83 -23.49 -7.67
CA ALA A 37 10.42 -22.88 -6.47
C ALA A 37 11.95 -22.94 -6.47
N ARG A 38 12.56 -23.89 -7.18
CA ARG A 38 14.00 -24.12 -7.23
C ARG A 38 14.74 -23.06 -8.06
N ASP A 39 14.28 -22.79 -9.29
CA ASP A 39 14.93 -21.86 -10.23
C ASP A 39 14.15 -20.56 -10.47
N GLY A 40 12.92 -20.46 -9.95
CA GLY A 40 12.08 -19.28 -10.08
C GLY A 40 11.58 -18.98 -11.49
N LEU A 41 11.68 -19.94 -12.40
CA LEU A 41 11.36 -19.76 -13.81
C LEU A 41 10.07 -20.50 -14.19
N LYS A 42 9.30 -19.88 -15.06
CA LYS A 42 8.26 -20.58 -15.81
C LYS A 42 8.89 -21.37 -16.97
N PRO A 43 8.21 -22.39 -17.51
CA PRO A 43 8.77 -23.19 -18.60
C PRO A 43 9.25 -22.36 -19.81
N VAL A 44 8.54 -21.30 -20.20
CA VAL A 44 8.95 -20.46 -21.32
C VAL A 44 10.26 -19.72 -21.05
N HIS A 45 10.45 -19.15 -19.86
CA HIS A 45 11.69 -18.47 -19.49
C HIS A 45 12.88 -19.42 -19.50
N ARG A 46 12.70 -20.62 -18.90
CA ARG A 46 13.72 -21.67 -18.86
C ARG A 46 14.14 -22.11 -20.26
N ARG A 47 13.18 -22.33 -21.15
CA ARG A 47 13.44 -22.73 -22.52
C ARG A 47 14.12 -21.63 -23.34
N VAL A 48 13.79 -20.37 -23.12
CA VAL A 48 14.47 -19.23 -23.77
C VAL A 48 15.92 -19.15 -23.35
N LEU A 49 16.21 -19.19 -22.03
CA LEU A 49 17.59 -19.13 -21.52
C LEU A 49 18.40 -20.35 -21.98
N PHE A 50 17.79 -21.54 -21.96
CA PHE A 50 18.42 -22.75 -22.48
C PHE A 50 18.76 -22.66 -23.96
N ALA A 51 17.82 -22.18 -24.80
CA ALA A 51 18.07 -21.97 -26.23
C ALA A 51 19.19 -20.94 -26.48
N MET A 52 19.23 -19.86 -25.70
CA MET A 52 20.32 -18.87 -25.80
C MET A 52 21.68 -19.50 -25.43
N SER A 53 21.72 -20.36 -24.45
CA SER A 53 22.92 -21.09 -24.05
C SER A 53 23.40 -22.03 -25.16
N GLU A 54 22.49 -22.83 -25.73
CA GLU A 54 22.83 -23.75 -26.86
C GLU A 54 23.28 -23.01 -28.11
N LEU A 55 22.74 -21.83 -28.36
CA LEU A 55 23.18 -20.93 -29.44
C LEU A 55 24.55 -20.28 -29.17
N GLY A 56 25.15 -20.48 -28.00
CA GLY A 56 26.35 -19.76 -27.57
C GLY A 56 26.13 -18.24 -27.51
N ASN A 57 24.91 -17.79 -27.15
CA ASN A 57 24.54 -16.37 -27.04
C ASN A 57 24.76 -15.84 -25.63
N ASP A 58 26.01 -15.97 -25.16
CA ASP A 58 26.40 -15.64 -23.79
C ASP A 58 26.78 -14.18 -23.64
N TRP A 59 26.91 -13.71 -22.41
CA TRP A 59 27.16 -12.31 -22.00
C TRP A 59 28.42 -11.70 -22.62
N ASN A 60 29.45 -12.50 -22.90
CA ASN A 60 30.72 -12.12 -23.48
C ASN A 60 30.80 -12.34 -25.00
N LYS A 61 29.71 -12.70 -25.64
CA LYS A 61 29.59 -12.93 -27.07
C LYS A 61 28.84 -11.80 -27.77
N ALA A 62 28.92 -11.77 -29.09
CA ALA A 62 28.16 -10.83 -29.91
C ALA A 62 26.64 -11.01 -29.75
N TYR A 63 25.92 -9.91 -29.82
CA TYR A 63 24.45 -9.95 -29.86
C TYR A 63 23.93 -10.74 -31.06
N LYS A 64 22.81 -11.41 -30.89
CA LYS A 64 22.07 -12.09 -31.93
C LYS A 64 20.71 -11.42 -32.14
N LYS A 65 20.20 -11.45 -33.38
CA LYS A 65 18.84 -10.97 -33.67
C LYS A 65 17.81 -11.71 -32.81
N SER A 66 16.89 -10.97 -32.20
CA SER A 66 15.84 -11.57 -31.37
C SER A 66 15.02 -12.60 -32.14
N ALA A 67 14.75 -12.35 -33.44
CA ALA A 67 14.05 -13.28 -34.33
C ALA A 67 14.77 -14.62 -34.44
N ARG A 68 16.12 -14.65 -34.36
CA ARG A 68 16.88 -15.88 -34.40
C ARG A 68 16.64 -16.73 -33.14
N VAL A 69 16.70 -16.09 -31.98
CA VAL A 69 16.46 -16.78 -30.70
C VAL A 69 15.02 -17.30 -30.63
N VAL A 70 14.03 -16.45 -31.01
CA VAL A 70 12.62 -16.83 -31.05
C VAL A 70 12.40 -18.03 -31.96
N GLY A 71 13.02 -18.04 -33.16
CA GLY A 71 12.91 -19.15 -34.11
C GLY A 71 13.44 -20.48 -33.56
N ASP A 72 14.59 -20.46 -32.90
CA ASP A 72 15.15 -21.66 -32.27
C ASP A 72 14.29 -22.18 -31.10
N VAL A 73 13.78 -21.26 -30.29
CA VAL A 73 12.90 -21.61 -29.15
C VAL A 73 11.62 -22.29 -29.65
N ILE A 74 10.94 -21.73 -30.64
CA ILE A 74 9.69 -22.27 -31.16
C ILE A 74 9.93 -23.59 -31.88
N GLY A 75 10.97 -23.64 -32.70
CA GLY A 75 11.26 -24.80 -33.54
C GLY A 75 11.69 -26.04 -32.73
N LYS A 76 12.38 -25.85 -31.60
CA LYS A 76 12.98 -26.96 -30.86
C LYS A 76 12.37 -27.22 -29.50
N TYR A 77 11.92 -26.17 -28.75
CA TYR A 77 11.66 -26.32 -27.33
C TYR A 77 10.25 -25.90 -26.89
N HIS A 78 9.62 -24.94 -27.58
CA HIS A 78 8.38 -24.33 -27.11
C HIS A 78 7.41 -24.05 -28.25
N PRO A 79 6.51 -25.00 -28.63
CA PRO A 79 5.66 -24.93 -29.81
C PRO A 79 4.45 -24.02 -29.58
N HIS A 80 4.70 -22.72 -29.32
CA HIS A 80 3.68 -21.70 -29.11
C HIS A 80 3.95 -20.47 -30.00
N GLY A 81 3.07 -19.48 -29.98
CA GLY A 81 3.19 -18.29 -30.82
C GLY A 81 4.49 -17.50 -30.59
N ASP A 82 5.07 -17.02 -31.68
CA ASP A 82 6.31 -16.23 -31.72
C ASP A 82 6.21 -14.95 -30.88
N THR A 83 5.08 -14.28 -30.90
CA THR A 83 4.81 -13.08 -30.11
C THR A 83 4.95 -13.36 -28.61
N ALA A 84 4.41 -14.47 -28.11
CA ALA A 84 4.49 -14.81 -26.69
C ALA A 84 5.93 -15.05 -26.23
N VAL A 85 6.74 -15.73 -27.08
CA VAL A 85 8.17 -15.97 -26.82
C VAL A 85 8.94 -14.66 -26.85
N TYR A 86 8.70 -13.82 -27.87
CA TYR A 86 9.34 -12.53 -27.99
C TYR A 86 9.01 -11.59 -26.82
N ASP A 87 7.74 -11.50 -26.43
CA ASP A 87 7.30 -10.71 -25.26
C ASP A 87 7.97 -11.17 -23.97
N THR A 88 8.21 -12.48 -23.84
CA THR A 88 8.96 -13.03 -22.70
C THR A 88 10.41 -12.54 -22.70
N ILE A 89 11.09 -12.56 -23.85
CA ILE A 89 12.45 -12.05 -24.02
C ILE A 89 12.49 -10.55 -23.70
N VAL A 90 11.52 -9.78 -24.25
CA VAL A 90 11.41 -8.34 -23.99
C VAL A 90 11.31 -8.05 -22.51
N ARG A 91 10.43 -8.74 -21.77
CA ARG A 91 10.28 -8.54 -20.33
C ARG A 91 11.55 -8.86 -19.54
N MET A 92 12.30 -9.89 -19.96
CA MET A 92 13.59 -10.23 -19.33
C MET A 92 14.70 -9.20 -19.62
N ALA A 93 14.52 -8.34 -20.62
CA ALA A 93 15.44 -7.26 -21.00
C ALA A 93 15.03 -5.87 -20.48
N GLN A 94 13.82 -5.72 -19.93
CA GLN A 94 13.30 -4.41 -19.48
C GLN A 94 13.76 -4.10 -18.06
N PRO A 95 14.51 -2.98 -17.82
CA PRO A 95 15.01 -2.64 -16.49
C PRO A 95 13.93 -2.21 -15.50
N PHE A 96 12.73 -1.89 -15.98
CA PHE A 96 11.56 -1.58 -15.16
C PHE A 96 10.65 -2.79 -14.90
N SER A 97 10.92 -3.94 -15.53
CA SER A 97 10.15 -5.18 -15.36
C SER A 97 10.83 -6.19 -14.45
N LEU A 98 12.14 -6.35 -14.55
CA LEU A 98 12.93 -7.24 -13.69
C LEU A 98 13.89 -6.43 -12.82
N ARG A 99 14.01 -6.86 -11.56
CA ARG A 99 14.96 -6.26 -10.62
C ARG A 99 16.42 -6.54 -11.03
N TYR A 100 16.68 -7.75 -11.54
CA TYR A 100 17.95 -8.18 -12.11
C TYR A 100 17.71 -8.77 -13.49
N LEU A 101 18.25 -8.14 -14.50
CA LEU A 101 18.03 -8.56 -15.89
C LEU A 101 18.64 -9.91 -16.19
N LEU A 102 17.92 -10.72 -16.96
CA LEU A 102 18.39 -12.01 -17.48
C LEU A 102 18.79 -11.94 -18.95
N VAL A 103 18.26 -10.97 -19.69
CA VAL A 103 18.60 -10.70 -21.07
C VAL A 103 19.18 -9.30 -21.21
N ASP A 104 20.30 -9.19 -21.89
CA ASP A 104 20.92 -7.93 -22.30
C ASP A 104 20.44 -7.62 -23.73
N GLY A 105 19.64 -6.55 -23.86
CA GLY A 105 19.01 -6.15 -25.10
C GLY A 105 19.66 -4.95 -25.75
N GLN A 106 19.75 -4.95 -27.07
CA GLN A 106 20.19 -3.82 -27.91
C GLN A 106 19.07 -3.42 -28.84
N GLY A 107 18.63 -2.15 -28.76
CA GLY A 107 17.52 -1.62 -29.50
C GLY A 107 16.40 -1.10 -28.60
N ASN A 108 15.21 -0.93 -29.17
CA ASN A 108 14.04 -0.46 -28.39
C ASN A 108 13.24 -1.64 -27.84
N PHE A 109 13.28 -1.79 -26.50
CA PHE A 109 12.53 -2.80 -25.74
C PHE A 109 11.33 -2.23 -25.00
N GLY A 110 10.82 -1.07 -25.43
CA GLY A 110 9.70 -0.39 -24.79
C GLY A 110 10.14 0.58 -23.70
N SER A 111 9.16 1.25 -23.09
CA SER A 111 9.40 2.24 -22.05
C SER A 111 8.35 2.15 -20.93
N VAL A 112 8.60 2.89 -19.84
CA VAL A 112 7.65 3.04 -18.71
C VAL A 112 6.35 3.73 -19.17
N ASP A 113 6.37 4.45 -20.28
CA ASP A 113 5.18 5.08 -20.89
C ASP A 113 4.25 4.07 -21.59
N GLY A 114 4.67 2.82 -21.67
CA GLY A 114 3.90 1.75 -22.30
C GLY A 114 4.13 1.63 -23.81
N ASP A 115 5.20 2.23 -24.32
CA ASP A 115 5.63 2.00 -25.68
C ASP A 115 5.95 0.52 -25.91
N ASN A 116 5.53 0.01 -27.03
CA ASN A 116 5.84 -1.37 -27.41
C ASN A 116 7.31 -1.50 -27.82
N ALA A 117 7.87 -2.69 -27.58
CA ALA A 117 9.17 -3.02 -28.15
C ALA A 117 9.12 -3.00 -29.67
N ALA A 118 10.25 -2.67 -30.30
CA ALA A 118 10.39 -2.79 -31.74
C ALA A 118 10.22 -4.25 -32.18
N ALA A 119 9.84 -4.49 -33.42
CA ALA A 119 9.68 -5.84 -33.96
C ALA A 119 10.99 -6.63 -33.82
N MET A 120 10.89 -7.95 -33.56
CA MET A 120 12.01 -8.84 -33.28
C MET A 120 13.11 -8.89 -34.32
N ARG A 121 12.83 -8.44 -35.55
CA ARG A 121 13.82 -8.31 -36.62
C ARG A 121 14.78 -7.13 -36.43
N TYR A 122 14.41 -6.16 -35.64
CA TYR A 122 15.23 -4.95 -35.36
C TYR A 122 16.02 -5.05 -34.07
N THR A 123 15.52 -5.76 -33.08
CA THR A 123 16.17 -5.89 -31.77
C THR A 123 17.19 -7.04 -31.76
N GLU A 124 18.18 -6.91 -30.89
CA GLU A 124 19.23 -7.89 -30.69
C GLU A 124 19.36 -8.21 -29.20
N VAL A 125 19.71 -9.44 -28.88
CA VAL A 125 19.78 -9.93 -27.50
C VAL A 125 21.00 -10.83 -27.26
N ARG A 126 21.40 -10.89 -26.01
CA ARG A 126 22.32 -11.91 -25.47
C ARG A 126 21.96 -12.14 -23.99
N MET A 127 22.47 -13.21 -23.39
CA MET A 127 22.31 -13.42 -21.95
C MET A 127 23.10 -12.37 -21.17
N THR A 128 22.63 -12.05 -19.95
CA THR A 128 23.43 -11.33 -18.96
C THR A 128 24.38 -12.27 -18.24
N LYS A 129 25.39 -11.74 -17.55
CA LYS A 129 26.28 -12.53 -16.72
C LYS A 129 25.52 -13.27 -15.60
N LEU A 130 24.48 -12.63 -15.04
CA LEU A 130 23.62 -13.27 -14.03
C LEU A 130 22.87 -14.48 -14.60
N ALA A 131 22.34 -14.38 -15.83
CA ALA A 131 21.68 -15.50 -16.51
C ALA A 131 22.65 -16.66 -16.76
N HIS A 132 23.92 -16.37 -17.05
CA HIS A 132 24.96 -17.39 -17.14
C HIS A 132 25.10 -18.20 -15.85
N GLU A 133 25.02 -17.55 -14.66
CA GLU A 133 25.07 -18.22 -13.35
C GLU A 133 23.81 -19.06 -13.06
N LEU A 134 22.68 -18.78 -13.71
CA LEU A 134 21.50 -19.66 -13.65
C LEU A 134 21.73 -20.99 -14.40
N LEU A 135 22.52 -20.96 -15.45
CA LEU A 135 22.82 -22.10 -16.32
C LEU A 135 24.16 -22.79 -15.95
N ALA A 136 24.90 -22.26 -14.99
CA ALA A 136 26.20 -22.78 -14.59
C ALA A 136 26.09 -24.25 -14.21
N ASP A 137 27.06 -25.06 -14.67
CA ASP A 137 27.13 -26.49 -14.41
C ASP A 137 26.01 -27.37 -15.03
N LEU A 138 25.20 -26.81 -15.98
CA LEU A 138 24.09 -27.51 -16.61
C LEU A 138 24.54 -28.85 -17.27
N HIS A 139 25.73 -28.86 -17.92
CA HIS A 139 26.27 -30.02 -18.62
C HIS A 139 27.01 -31.03 -17.70
N LYS A 140 26.94 -30.83 -16.38
CA LYS A 140 27.55 -31.70 -15.37
C LYS A 140 26.55 -32.66 -14.69
N GLU A 141 25.48 -33.00 -15.38
CA GLU A 141 24.43 -33.91 -14.89
C GLU A 141 23.77 -33.46 -13.57
N THR A 142 23.75 -32.14 -13.34
CA THR A 142 23.28 -31.53 -12.10
C THR A 142 21.77 -31.52 -11.94
N VAL A 143 21.02 -31.63 -13.04
CA VAL A 143 19.56 -31.59 -13.10
C VAL A 143 19.05 -32.72 -14.02
N ASP A 144 17.75 -33.00 -13.90
CA ASP A 144 17.09 -33.97 -14.76
C ASP A 144 16.74 -33.37 -16.10
N TRP A 145 16.79 -34.20 -17.14
CA TRP A 145 16.45 -33.82 -18.51
C TRP A 145 15.16 -34.50 -18.92
N VAL A 146 14.32 -33.79 -19.65
CA VAL A 146 13.05 -34.29 -20.18
C VAL A 146 13.01 -34.11 -21.68
N PRO A 147 12.31 -34.97 -22.43
CA PRO A 147 12.15 -34.76 -23.86
C PRO A 147 11.32 -33.48 -24.13
N ASN A 148 11.60 -32.82 -25.27
CA ASN A 148 10.77 -31.73 -25.79
C ASN A 148 9.42 -32.26 -26.28
N TYR A 149 8.62 -31.41 -26.92
CA TYR A 149 7.25 -31.72 -27.34
C TYR A 149 7.15 -32.84 -28.42
N ASP A 150 8.18 -33.04 -29.22
CA ASP A 150 8.24 -34.06 -30.29
C ASP A 150 9.24 -35.21 -30.01
N GLY A 151 9.94 -35.15 -28.88
CA GLY A 151 10.91 -36.17 -28.48
C GLY A 151 12.26 -36.11 -29.21
N THR A 152 12.51 -35.08 -30.04
CA THR A 152 13.76 -34.97 -30.83
C THR A 152 14.91 -34.36 -30.05
N GLU A 153 14.60 -33.54 -29.04
CA GLU A 153 15.57 -32.83 -28.22
C GLU A 153 15.34 -33.07 -26.73
N GLN A 154 16.39 -32.93 -25.93
CA GLN A 154 16.29 -32.95 -24.47
C GLN A 154 16.39 -31.55 -23.91
N ILE A 155 15.57 -31.23 -22.93
CA ILE A 155 15.55 -29.95 -22.24
C ILE A 155 15.70 -30.16 -20.72
N PRO A 156 16.34 -29.22 -19.99
CA PRO A 156 16.44 -29.35 -18.54
C PRO A 156 15.05 -29.16 -17.90
N ALA A 157 14.70 -30.03 -16.96
CA ALA A 157 13.48 -29.93 -16.18
C ALA A 157 13.48 -28.68 -15.28
N VAL A 158 14.68 -28.32 -14.79
CA VAL A 158 14.95 -27.16 -13.93
C VAL A 158 16.38 -26.68 -14.21
N LEU A 159 16.70 -25.40 -13.99
CA LEU A 159 18.07 -24.92 -14.10
C LEU A 159 18.85 -25.15 -12.80
N PRO A 160 20.19 -25.39 -12.86
CA PRO A 160 21.02 -25.59 -11.69
C PRO A 160 21.06 -24.41 -10.73
N THR A 161 20.88 -23.24 -11.18
CA THR A 161 20.91 -21.88 -10.62
C THR A 161 21.73 -21.69 -9.32
N LYS A 162 22.69 -20.80 -9.36
CA LYS A 162 23.39 -20.31 -8.16
C LYS A 162 22.70 -19.12 -7.49
N VAL A 163 21.65 -18.60 -8.12
CA VAL A 163 20.94 -17.39 -7.71
C VAL A 163 19.54 -17.76 -7.22
N PRO A 164 19.07 -17.25 -6.08
CA PRO A 164 17.70 -17.48 -5.58
C PRO A 164 16.67 -16.66 -6.40
N ASN A 165 16.57 -16.98 -7.69
CA ASN A 165 15.90 -16.18 -8.69
C ASN A 165 14.40 -15.95 -8.43
N LEU A 166 13.70 -16.89 -7.77
CA LEU A 166 12.28 -16.73 -7.48
C LEU A 166 11.99 -15.51 -6.59
N LEU A 167 12.79 -15.33 -5.53
CA LEU A 167 12.66 -14.16 -4.65
C LEU A 167 13.26 -12.90 -5.29
N VAL A 168 14.40 -13.03 -5.94
CA VAL A 168 15.19 -11.91 -6.46
C VAL A 168 14.43 -11.18 -7.59
N ASN A 169 13.86 -11.91 -8.55
CA ASN A 169 13.10 -11.35 -9.66
C ASN A 169 11.58 -11.46 -9.49
N GLY A 170 11.12 -12.25 -8.54
CA GLY A 170 9.69 -12.50 -8.37
C GLY A 170 9.07 -13.29 -9.54
N SER A 171 7.76 -13.45 -9.49
CA SER A 171 6.99 -14.03 -10.59
C SER A 171 5.53 -13.64 -10.47
N SER A 172 4.84 -13.42 -11.58
CA SER A 172 3.39 -13.22 -11.59
C SER A 172 2.75 -14.11 -12.66
N GLY A 173 1.61 -14.71 -12.38
CA GLY A 173 0.92 -15.58 -13.32
C GLY A 173 -0.47 -15.97 -12.86
N ILE A 174 -1.34 -16.22 -13.83
CA ILE A 174 -2.72 -16.64 -13.62
C ILE A 174 -2.88 -18.05 -14.20
N ALA A 175 -3.24 -18.98 -13.34
CA ALA A 175 -3.54 -20.36 -13.70
C ALA A 175 -5.03 -20.65 -13.53
N VAL A 176 -5.44 -21.89 -13.73
CA VAL A 176 -6.82 -22.31 -13.49
C VAL A 176 -7.04 -22.49 -11.98
N GLY A 177 -7.94 -21.71 -11.42
CA GLY A 177 -8.30 -21.77 -10.01
C GLY A 177 -7.27 -21.20 -9.04
N MET A 178 -6.13 -20.71 -9.50
CA MET A 178 -5.08 -20.12 -8.67
C MET A 178 -4.25 -19.09 -9.43
N ALA A 179 -3.58 -18.21 -8.70
CA ALA A 179 -2.66 -17.24 -9.25
C ALA A 179 -1.42 -17.14 -8.38
N THR A 180 -0.32 -16.70 -8.95
CA THR A 180 0.90 -16.35 -8.22
C THR A 180 1.24 -14.88 -8.46
N ASN A 181 1.72 -14.22 -7.43
CA ASN A 181 2.22 -12.85 -7.50
C ASN A 181 3.29 -12.63 -6.44
N ILE A 182 4.51 -12.94 -6.80
CA ILE A 182 5.69 -12.90 -5.91
C ILE A 182 6.47 -11.64 -6.25
N PRO A 183 6.68 -10.72 -5.29
CA PRO A 183 7.42 -9.50 -5.53
C PRO A 183 8.93 -9.77 -5.63
N PRO A 184 9.68 -8.94 -6.38
CA PRO A 184 11.13 -9.00 -6.42
C PRO A 184 11.76 -8.52 -5.10
N HIS A 185 13.01 -8.96 -4.84
CA HIS A 185 13.76 -8.62 -3.63
C HIS A 185 15.21 -8.26 -3.97
N ASN A 186 15.91 -7.64 -3.03
CA ASN A 186 17.33 -7.35 -3.14
C ASN A 186 18.16 -8.63 -3.04
N LEU A 187 19.09 -8.83 -3.97
CA LEU A 187 19.91 -10.04 -4.05
C LEU A 187 20.78 -10.24 -2.81
N GLY A 188 21.42 -9.16 -2.34
CA GLY A 188 22.28 -9.23 -1.16
C GLY A 188 21.51 -9.66 0.08
N GLU A 189 20.34 -9.08 0.30
CA GLU A 189 19.45 -9.41 1.43
C GLU A 189 18.96 -10.87 1.37
N VAL A 190 18.55 -11.34 0.19
CA VAL A 190 18.10 -12.73 0.03
C VAL A 190 19.23 -13.71 0.27
N ILE A 191 20.43 -13.41 -0.21
CA ILE A 191 21.60 -14.26 0.05
C ILE A 191 21.95 -14.26 1.54
N ASP A 192 21.92 -13.11 2.21
CA ASP A 192 22.13 -13.05 3.66
C ASP A 192 21.09 -13.88 4.43
N GLY A 193 19.85 -13.88 4.00
CA GLY A 193 18.80 -14.76 4.52
C GLY A 193 19.10 -16.25 4.28
N CYS A 194 19.60 -16.61 3.09
CA CYS A 194 20.06 -17.99 2.81
C CYS A 194 21.23 -18.41 3.69
N LEU A 195 22.21 -17.53 3.88
CA LEU A 195 23.36 -17.79 4.75
C LEU A 195 22.93 -17.96 6.21
N ALA A 196 22.04 -17.12 6.71
CA ALA A 196 21.47 -17.24 8.05
C ALA A 196 20.71 -18.57 8.25
N LEU A 197 19.97 -19.03 7.22
CA LEU A 197 19.29 -20.32 7.24
C LEU A 197 20.26 -21.51 7.22
N ILE A 198 21.38 -21.39 6.49
CA ILE A 198 22.45 -22.40 6.47
C ILE A 198 23.11 -22.52 7.85
N ASP A 199 23.35 -21.39 8.52
CA ASP A 199 23.94 -21.35 9.86
C ASP A 199 22.99 -21.87 10.95
N ASN A 200 21.71 -21.58 10.83
CA ASN A 200 20.68 -22.00 11.77
C ASN A 200 19.44 -22.52 11.02
N PRO A 201 19.32 -23.82 10.76
CA PRO A 201 18.14 -24.39 10.10
C PRO A 201 16.81 -24.16 10.85
N GLU A 202 16.88 -23.93 12.16
CA GLU A 202 15.69 -23.65 13.01
C GLU A 202 15.34 -22.17 13.11
N ILE A 203 16.01 -21.29 12.34
CA ILE A 203 15.75 -19.85 12.31
C ILE A 203 14.27 -19.58 12.04
N SER A 204 13.68 -18.68 12.81
CA SER A 204 12.28 -18.27 12.65
C SER A 204 12.11 -17.31 11.47
N ILE A 205 10.87 -17.19 10.98
CA ILE A 205 10.56 -16.24 9.90
C ILE A 205 10.81 -14.79 10.39
N ASP A 206 10.56 -14.50 11.64
CA ASP A 206 10.76 -13.16 12.21
C ASP A 206 12.24 -12.78 12.27
N GLU A 207 13.13 -13.73 12.54
CA GLU A 207 14.57 -13.52 12.48
C GLU A 207 15.04 -13.38 11.03
N LEU A 208 14.48 -14.15 10.09
CA LEU A 208 14.77 -14.01 8.65
C LEU A 208 14.40 -12.62 8.11
N MET A 209 13.33 -12.00 8.64
CA MET A 209 12.93 -10.64 8.27
C MET A 209 13.94 -9.56 8.68
N GLN A 210 14.89 -9.86 9.56
CA GLN A 210 16.00 -8.94 9.86
C GLN A 210 17.00 -8.85 8.69
N TYR A 211 17.14 -9.93 7.93
CA TYR A 211 17.99 -9.99 6.74
C TYR A 211 17.23 -9.57 5.48
N ILE A 212 15.95 -9.95 5.38
CA ILE A 212 15.08 -9.66 4.23
C ILE A 212 13.91 -8.78 4.71
N PRO A 213 14.08 -7.46 4.84
CA PRO A 213 13.09 -6.57 5.42
C PRO A 213 11.82 -6.42 4.58
N GLY A 214 11.90 -6.68 3.28
CA GLY A 214 10.77 -6.57 2.37
C GLY A 214 11.13 -6.61 0.89
N PRO A 215 10.14 -6.52 0.00
CA PRO A 215 10.34 -6.44 -1.44
C PRO A 215 11.22 -5.26 -1.86
N ASP A 216 11.89 -5.39 -3.00
CA ASP A 216 12.73 -4.37 -3.61
C ASP A 216 12.43 -4.29 -5.11
N PHE A 217 11.68 -3.28 -5.51
CA PHE A 217 11.17 -3.15 -6.88
C PHE A 217 12.20 -2.50 -7.83
N PRO A 218 12.22 -2.88 -9.11
CA PRO A 218 13.12 -2.29 -10.10
C PRO A 218 12.86 -0.79 -10.33
N THR A 219 11.61 -0.35 -10.16
CA THR A 219 11.19 1.06 -10.28
C THR A 219 11.35 1.86 -9.00
N ALA A 220 12.01 1.30 -7.98
CA ALA A 220 12.19 1.92 -6.66
C ALA A 220 10.85 2.24 -5.95
N GLY A 221 10.57 3.51 -5.64
CA GLY A 221 9.37 3.91 -4.92
C GLY A 221 9.40 3.61 -3.43
N LEU A 222 8.24 3.74 -2.81
CA LEU A 222 8.06 3.57 -1.36
C LEU A 222 7.08 2.42 -1.07
N ILE A 223 7.35 1.65 -0.02
CA ILE A 223 6.35 0.73 0.56
C ILE A 223 5.85 1.37 1.85
N ASN A 224 4.54 1.61 1.92
CA ASN A 224 3.88 2.23 3.06
C ASN A 224 3.41 1.17 4.05
N GLY A 225 4.14 1.02 5.16
CA GLY A 225 3.84 0.08 6.22
C GLY A 225 4.43 -1.32 6.03
N ARG A 226 4.71 -1.99 7.15
CA ARG A 226 5.35 -3.32 7.19
C ARG A 226 4.36 -4.47 7.40
N GLN A 227 3.13 -4.17 7.83
CA GLN A 227 2.17 -5.20 8.23
C GLN A 227 1.88 -6.22 7.12
N GLY A 228 1.68 -5.74 5.88
CA GLY A 228 1.42 -6.61 4.73
C GLY A 228 2.62 -7.47 4.35
N ILE A 229 3.87 -6.99 4.58
CA ILE A 229 5.09 -7.77 4.38
C ILE A 229 5.16 -8.91 5.40
N ILE A 230 4.96 -8.58 6.69
CA ILE A 230 4.98 -9.55 7.79
C ILE A 230 3.95 -10.67 7.55
N GLU A 231 2.73 -10.29 7.19
CA GLU A 231 1.66 -11.23 6.88
C GLU A 231 2.05 -12.13 5.69
N ALA A 232 2.56 -11.54 4.60
CA ALA A 232 2.97 -12.28 3.41
C ALA A 232 4.10 -13.27 3.70
N TYR A 233 5.10 -12.88 4.48
CA TYR A 233 6.23 -13.75 4.81
C TYR A 233 5.86 -14.89 5.74
N ARG A 234 4.88 -14.69 6.64
CA ARG A 234 4.39 -15.73 7.54
C ARG A 234 3.40 -16.70 6.88
N THR A 235 2.51 -16.18 6.03
CA THR A 235 1.36 -16.94 5.51
C THR A 235 1.41 -17.23 4.02
N GLY A 236 2.34 -16.61 3.28
CA GLY A 236 2.38 -16.62 1.82
C GLY A 236 1.41 -15.66 1.15
N ARG A 237 0.60 -14.92 1.89
CA ARG A 237 -0.35 -13.93 1.37
C ARG A 237 -0.30 -12.64 2.17
N GLY A 238 -0.36 -11.50 1.47
CA GLY A 238 -0.37 -10.20 2.12
C GLY A 238 -0.66 -9.09 1.12
N ARG A 239 -0.93 -7.88 1.63
CA ARG A 239 -1.15 -6.69 0.80
C ARG A 239 -0.17 -5.62 1.21
N ILE A 240 0.61 -5.14 0.26
CA ILE A 240 1.49 -4.00 0.47
C ILE A 240 1.03 -2.82 -0.36
N TYR A 241 1.23 -1.63 0.17
CA TYR A 241 0.89 -0.37 -0.48
C TYR A 241 2.16 0.25 -1.04
N MET A 242 2.25 0.31 -2.37
CA MET A 242 3.36 0.96 -3.06
C MET A 242 2.98 2.40 -3.34
N ARG A 243 3.87 3.34 -3.06
CA ARG A 243 3.72 4.77 -3.34
C ARG A 243 4.81 5.28 -4.26
N ALA A 244 4.46 6.25 -5.09
CA ALA A 244 5.44 7.04 -5.82
C ALA A 244 6.33 7.81 -4.84
N ARG A 245 7.60 8.04 -5.21
CA ARG A 245 8.45 8.99 -4.52
C ARG A 245 8.20 10.38 -5.09
N SER A 246 7.89 11.31 -4.22
CA SER A 246 7.64 12.71 -4.58
C SER A 246 8.42 13.65 -3.68
N THR A 247 8.77 14.81 -4.24
CA THR A 247 9.37 15.94 -3.52
C THR A 247 8.56 17.19 -3.81
N VAL A 248 8.56 18.13 -2.89
CA VAL A 248 7.97 19.45 -3.08
C VAL A 248 9.09 20.43 -3.37
N GLU A 249 8.96 21.21 -4.43
CA GLU A 249 9.93 22.20 -4.86
C GLU A 249 9.24 23.56 -5.04
N ASP A 250 9.94 24.64 -4.64
CA ASP A 250 9.50 26.00 -4.91
C ASP A 250 9.73 26.37 -6.37
N ILE A 251 8.72 26.92 -7.05
CA ILE A 251 8.84 27.41 -8.43
C ILE A 251 9.47 28.79 -8.47
N ASP A 252 9.05 29.69 -7.58
CA ASP A 252 9.48 31.08 -7.54
C ASP A 252 9.56 31.60 -6.11
N LYS A 253 10.13 32.80 -5.95
CA LYS A 253 10.16 33.50 -4.67
C LYS A 253 8.77 33.98 -4.18
N GLY A 254 7.75 33.76 -4.98
CA GLY A 254 6.36 34.16 -4.73
C GLY A 254 5.51 33.11 -4.03
N GLY A 255 6.09 31.99 -3.57
CA GLY A 255 5.40 30.95 -2.80
C GLY A 255 4.48 30.06 -3.62
N ARG A 256 4.76 29.85 -4.93
CA ARG A 256 4.16 28.76 -5.69
C ARG A 256 5.03 27.52 -5.58
N GLU A 257 4.40 26.39 -5.30
CA GLU A 257 5.03 25.11 -5.12
C GLU A 257 4.65 24.13 -6.23
N GLN A 258 5.49 23.15 -6.46
CA GLN A 258 5.23 22.04 -7.37
C GLN A 258 5.56 20.72 -6.71
N ILE A 259 4.76 19.71 -7.01
CA ILE A 259 5.05 18.32 -6.64
C ILE A 259 5.80 17.69 -7.79
N VAL A 260 6.97 17.15 -7.51
CA VAL A 260 7.82 16.46 -8.48
C VAL A 260 7.84 14.99 -8.15
N ILE A 261 7.43 14.14 -9.08
CA ILE A 261 7.41 12.68 -8.93
C ILE A 261 8.64 12.14 -9.67
N THR A 262 9.51 11.45 -8.93
CA THR A 262 10.78 10.90 -9.43
C THR A 262 10.77 9.38 -9.59
N GLU A 263 9.91 8.69 -8.84
CA GLU A 263 9.79 7.23 -8.88
C GLU A 263 8.33 6.82 -8.83
N LEU A 264 7.96 5.77 -9.57
CA LEU A 264 6.58 5.28 -9.67
C LEU A 264 6.43 3.88 -9.04
N PRO A 265 5.23 3.53 -8.59
CA PRO A 265 4.89 2.17 -8.21
C PRO A 265 5.21 1.16 -9.32
N TYR A 266 5.62 -0.03 -8.93
CA TYR A 266 5.95 -1.13 -9.84
C TYR A 266 4.77 -1.51 -10.74
N GLN A 267 5.03 -1.77 -12.03
CA GLN A 267 4.05 -2.13 -13.07
C GLN A 267 3.04 -1.01 -13.42
N LEU A 268 3.34 0.23 -13.10
CA LEU A 268 2.53 1.38 -13.46
C LEU A 268 2.98 1.97 -14.79
N ASN A 269 2.01 2.31 -15.64
CA ASN A 269 2.24 3.05 -16.89
C ASN A 269 2.19 4.56 -16.60
N LYS A 270 3.29 5.27 -16.87
CA LYS A 270 3.44 6.71 -16.58
C LYS A 270 2.48 7.55 -17.42
N ALA A 271 2.35 7.31 -18.71
CA ALA A 271 1.47 8.09 -19.58
C ALA A 271 0.00 7.99 -19.14
N ARG A 272 -0.48 6.78 -18.84
CA ARG A 272 -1.85 6.58 -18.34
C ARG A 272 -2.09 7.22 -16.98
N LEU A 273 -1.08 7.26 -16.12
CA LEU A 273 -1.17 7.98 -14.86
C LEU A 273 -1.37 9.47 -15.08
N ILE A 274 -0.54 10.08 -15.95
CA ILE A 274 -0.63 11.51 -16.30
C ILE A 274 -1.99 11.83 -16.92
N GLU A 275 -2.46 11.02 -17.86
CA GLU A 275 -3.81 11.15 -18.45
C GLU A 275 -4.91 11.09 -17.37
N LYS A 276 -4.81 10.15 -16.41
CA LYS A 276 -5.79 10.01 -15.34
C LYS A 276 -5.80 11.21 -14.40
N ILE A 277 -4.64 11.76 -14.06
CA ILE A 277 -4.55 12.98 -13.25
C ILE A 277 -5.20 14.16 -14.01
N ALA A 278 -4.87 14.33 -15.29
CA ALA A 278 -5.47 15.38 -16.13
C ALA A 278 -6.99 15.25 -16.24
N GLU A 279 -7.51 14.03 -16.37
CA GLU A 279 -8.95 13.75 -16.37
C GLU A 279 -9.62 14.21 -15.05
N LEU A 280 -9.05 13.83 -13.89
CA LEU A 280 -9.57 14.18 -12.59
C LEU A 280 -9.55 15.70 -12.33
N VAL A 281 -8.52 16.41 -12.81
CA VAL A 281 -8.44 17.87 -12.78
C VAL A 281 -9.54 18.51 -13.65
N LYS A 282 -9.74 17.98 -14.86
CA LYS A 282 -10.81 18.46 -15.78
C LYS A 282 -12.21 18.23 -15.20
N GLU A 283 -12.41 17.10 -14.52
CA GLU A 283 -13.67 16.74 -13.85
C GLU A 283 -13.87 17.50 -12.51
N LYS A 284 -12.92 18.34 -12.10
CA LYS A 284 -12.91 19.07 -10.82
C LYS A 284 -12.98 18.13 -9.59
N LYS A 285 -12.47 16.93 -9.70
CA LYS A 285 -12.31 15.99 -8.58
C LYS A 285 -10.99 16.22 -7.85
N LEU A 286 -10.00 16.75 -8.56
CA LEU A 286 -8.74 17.25 -8.01
C LEU A 286 -8.67 18.75 -8.29
N GLU A 287 -8.69 19.55 -7.25
CA GLU A 287 -8.55 21.00 -7.31
C GLU A 287 -7.13 21.41 -6.85
N GLY A 288 -6.75 22.65 -7.12
CA GLY A 288 -5.44 23.18 -6.71
C GLY A 288 -4.28 22.91 -7.67
N ILE A 289 -4.48 22.18 -8.77
CA ILE A 289 -3.46 21.92 -9.80
C ILE A 289 -3.62 22.90 -10.93
N THR A 290 -2.55 23.60 -11.32
CA THR A 290 -2.52 24.56 -12.43
C THR A 290 -1.95 23.95 -13.70
N GLU A 291 -0.90 23.18 -13.61
CA GLU A 291 -0.23 22.56 -14.75
C GLU A 291 0.28 21.17 -14.41
N LEU A 292 0.27 20.28 -15.40
CA LEU A 292 0.78 18.93 -15.33
C LEU A 292 1.63 18.66 -16.56
N ARG A 293 2.92 18.35 -16.37
CA ARG A 293 3.83 18.06 -17.47
C ARG A 293 4.81 16.95 -17.16
N ASP A 294 5.27 16.28 -18.18
CA ASP A 294 6.31 15.27 -18.10
C ASP A 294 7.64 15.87 -18.57
N GLU A 295 8.56 15.99 -17.63
CA GLU A 295 9.93 16.49 -17.85
C GLU A 295 10.96 15.36 -17.81
N SER A 296 10.52 14.09 -17.92
CA SER A 296 11.42 12.94 -17.89
C SER A 296 12.36 12.96 -19.07
N ASP A 297 13.63 12.69 -18.83
CA ASP A 297 14.68 12.62 -19.83
C ASP A 297 15.62 11.42 -19.58
N LYS A 298 16.78 11.41 -20.26
CA LYS A 298 17.79 10.35 -20.11
C LYS A 298 18.40 10.26 -18.70
N ASP A 299 18.33 11.34 -17.92
CA ASP A 299 18.92 11.43 -16.59
C ASP A 299 17.96 10.96 -15.50
N GLY A 300 16.67 10.82 -15.81
CA GLY A 300 15.69 10.26 -14.88
C GLY A 300 14.25 10.65 -15.18
N MET A 301 13.36 10.05 -14.40
CA MET A 301 11.94 10.34 -14.40
C MET A 301 11.67 11.64 -13.63
N ARG A 302 10.87 12.52 -14.22
CA ARG A 302 10.43 13.76 -13.61
C ARG A 302 9.03 14.15 -14.12
N VAL A 303 8.01 13.85 -13.33
CA VAL A 303 6.64 14.31 -13.59
C VAL A 303 6.35 15.47 -12.66
N VAL A 304 6.03 16.63 -13.21
CA VAL A 304 5.82 17.88 -12.47
C VAL A 304 4.34 18.22 -12.42
N ILE A 305 3.85 18.50 -11.22
CA ILE A 305 2.49 18.95 -10.93
C ILE A 305 2.59 20.31 -10.25
N GLU A 306 2.31 21.38 -10.98
CA GLU A 306 2.32 22.74 -10.45
C GLU A 306 1.05 23.01 -9.66
N LEU A 307 1.19 23.59 -8.48
CA LEU A 307 0.08 23.90 -7.59
C LEU A 307 -0.36 25.36 -7.73
N ARG A 308 -1.63 25.61 -7.41
CA ARG A 308 -2.14 26.97 -7.28
C ARG A 308 -1.53 27.61 -6.03
N ARG A 309 -1.29 28.89 -6.07
CA ARG A 309 -0.74 29.65 -4.92
C ARG A 309 -1.64 29.46 -3.70
N GLY A 310 -1.02 29.14 -2.56
CA GLY A 310 -1.71 28.97 -1.29
C GLY A 310 -2.31 27.57 -1.06
N GLU A 311 -2.12 26.63 -1.99
CA GLU A 311 -2.51 25.23 -1.79
C GLU A 311 -1.48 24.51 -0.92
N VAL A 312 -1.94 23.53 -0.14
CA VAL A 312 -1.08 22.71 0.69
C VAL A 312 -0.65 21.46 -0.09
N PRO A 313 0.64 21.29 -0.44
CA PRO A 313 1.10 20.19 -1.27
C PRO A 313 0.75 18.80 -0.70
N GLU A 314 0.81 18.63 0.61
CA GLU A 314 0.49 17.38 1.29
C GLU A 314 -0.96 16.94 1.10
N VAL A 315 -1.91 17.88 1.14
CA VAL A 315 -3.34 17.61 0.93
C VAL A 315 -3.58 17.14 -0.50
N ILE A 316 -2.96 17.81 -1.47
CA ILE A 316 -3.08 17.44 -2.89
C ILE A 316 -2.43 16.09 -3.14
N LEU A 317 -1.25 15.84 -2.56
CA LEU A 317 -0.56 14.55 -2.66
C LEU A 317 -1.41 13.41 -2.07
N ASN A 318 -2.04 13.64 -0.93
CA ASN A 318 -2.94 12.67 -0.31
C ASN A 318 -4.18 12.36 -1.18
N ASN A 319 -4.76 13.39 -1.81
CA ASN A 319 -5.83 13.22 -2.78
C ASN A 319 -5.38 12.44 -4.03
N LEU A 320 -4.16 12.69 -4.52
CA LEU A 320 -3.55 11.94 -5.61
C LEU A 320 -3.35 10.47 -5.24
N TYR A 321 -2.89 10.16 -4.03
CA TYR A 321 -2.76 8.78 -3.55
C TYR A 321 -4.11 8.07 -3.42
N ALA A 322 -5.16 8.76 -3.02
CA ALA A 322 -6.50 8.18 -2.86
C ALA A 322 -7.22 7.95 -4.19
N GLN A 323 -7.01 8.82 -5.18
CA GLN A 323 -7.79 8.83 -6.42
C GLN A 323 -7.04 8.32 -7.65
N THR A 324 -5.73 8.10 -7.54
CA THR A 324 -4.88 7.67 -8.65
C THR A 324 -4.00 6.47 -8.29
N GLN A 325 -3.30 5.94 -9.27
CA GLN A 325 -2.34 4.85 -9.08
C GLN A 325 -0.97 5.32 -8.54
N LEU A 326 -0.82 6.59 -8.12
CA LEU A 326 0.35 7.03 -7.35
C LEU A 326 0.51 6.27 -6.03
N GLN A 327 -0.59 5.75 -5.51
CA GLN A 327 -0.59 4.67 -4.55
C GLN A 327 -1.31 3.47 -5.16
N SER A 328 -0.65 2.32 -5.20
CA SER A 328 -1.22 1.08 -5.69
C SER A 328 -1.02 -0.06 -4.70
N VAL A 329 -1.93 -1.02 -4.73
CA VAL A 329 -1.84 -2.21 -3.88
C VAL A 329 -1.19 -3.34 -4.65
N PHE A 330 -0.11 -3.90 -4.10
CA PHE A 330 0.46 -5.15 -4.58
C PHE A 330 -0.03 -6.29 -3.68
N GLY A 331 -0.88 -7.15 -4.23
CA GLY A 331 -1.37 -8.34 -3.54
C GLY A 331 -0.34 -9.46 -3.66
N ILE A 332 0.40 -9.72 -2.59
CA ILE A 332 1.37 -10.81 -2.53
C ILE A 332 0.63 -12.14 -2.42
N ASN A 333 0.99 -13.09 -3.28
CA ASN A 333 0.50 -14.46 -3.23
C ASN A 333 1.62 -15.40 -3.69
N ILE A 334 2.29 -16.03 -2.75
CA ILE A 334 3.50 -16.82 -2.98
C ILE A 334 3.11 -18.27 -3.30
N VAL A 335 2.69 -18.47 -4.53
CA VAL A 335 2.38 -19.82 -5.04
C VAL A 335 3.44 -20.24 -6.04
N ALA A 336 4.09 -21.36 -5.80
CA ALA A 336 5.11 -21.94 -6.69
C ALA A 336 5.01 -23.47 -6.72
N LEU A 337 5.68 -24.08 -7.68
CA LEU A 337 5.74 -25.53 -7.81
C LEU A 337 6.86 -26.10 -6.93
N ILE A 338 6.53 -27.04 -6.06
CA ILE A 338 7.48 -27.92 -5.35
C ILE A 338 7.14 -29.34 -5.75
N ASP A 339 8.13 -30.05 -6.29
CA ASP A 339 7.99 -31.42 -6.77
C ASP A 339 6.79 -31.60 -7.74
N GLY A 340 6.64 -30.63 -8.67
CA GLY A 340 5.55 -30.58 -9.65
C GLY A 340 4.16 -30.27 -9.11
N ARG A 341 4.03 -29.89 -7.84
CA ARG A 341 2.75 -29.56 -7.20
C ARG A 341 2.70 -28.10 -6.77
N PRO A 342 1.61 -27.38 -7.04
CA PRO A 342 1.46 -26.01 -6.58
C PRO A 342 1.28 -25.97 -5.06
N ARG A 343 2.05 -25.11 -4.39
CA ARG A 343 1.95 -24.87 -2.95
C ARG A 343 1.99 -23.39 -2.65
N LEU A 344 1.26 -22.98 -1.63
CA LEU A 344 1.39 -21.67 -0.99
C LEU A 344 2.56 -21.77 0.00
N LEU A 345 3.55 -20.89 -0.17
CA LEU A 345 4.82 -20.92 0.55
C LEU A 345 4.99 -19.68 1.41
N ASN A 346 5.63 -19.83 2.56
CA ASN A 346 6.13 -18.74 3.37
C ASN A 346 7.58 -18.39 3.00
N LEU A 347 8.17 -17.38 3.62
CA LEU A 347 9.53 -16.94 3.32
C LEU A 347 10.55 -18.06 3.59
N LYS A 348 10.44 -18.77 4.70
CA LYS A 348 11.34 -19.85 5.07
C LYS A 348 11.26 -21.01 4.07
N ASP A 349 10.04 -21.43 3.68
CA ASP A 349 9.83 -22.49 2.70
C ASP A 349 10.53 -22.19 1.35
N LEU A 350 10.51 -20.91 0.92
CA LEU A 350 11.18 -20.49 -0.33
C LEU A 350 12.69 -20.61 -0.24
N LEU A 351 13.28 -20.15 0.85
CA LEU A 351 14.72 -20.24 1.08
C LEU A 351 15.16 -21.69 1.25
N GLU A 352 14.39 -22.50 1.97
CA GLU A 352 14.65 -23.95 2.12
C GLU A 352 14.58 -24.70 0.78
N ALA A 353 13.60 -24.37 -0.06
CA ALA A 353 13.49 -24.97 -1.39
C ALA A 353 14.72 -24.68 -2.25
N PHE A 354 15.20 -23.43 -2.22
CA PHE A 354 16.41 -23.03 -2.94
C PHE A 354 17.67 -23.69 -2.37
N VAL A 355 17.89 -23.66 -1.06
CA VAL A 355 19.08 -24.26 -0.42
C VAL A 355 19.09 -25.78 -0.64
N ARG A 356 17.96 -26.46 -0.55
CA ARG A 356 17.82 -27.88 -0.86
C ARG A 356 18.21 -28.17 -2.31
N HIS A 357 17.73 -27.36 -3.25
CA HIS A 357 18.12 -27.49 -4.66
C HIS A 357 19.61 -27.27 -4.87
N ARG A 358 20.22 -26.26 -4.26
CA ARG A 358 21.66 -26.05 -4.32
C ARG A 358 22.43 -27.21 -3.77
N ARG A 359 21.99 -27.78 -2.65
CA ARG A 359 22.59 -28.98 -2.07
C ARG A 359 22.58 -30.17 -3.04
N GLU A 360 21.46 -30.40 -3.70
CA GLU A 360 21.34 -31.46 -4.71
C GLU A 360 22.26 -31.21 -5.92
N VAL A 361 22.24 -29.99 -6.45
CA VAL A 361 23.05 -29.58 -7.60
C VAL A 361 24.56 -29.73 -7.31
N VAL A 362 25.03 -29.23 -6.17
CA VAL A 362 26.44 -29.35 -5.78
C VAL A 362 26.83 -30.78 -5.56
N THR A 363 25.99 -31.61 -4.95
CA THR A 363 26.25 -33.06 -4.78
C THR A 363 26.38 -33.75 -6.13
N ARG A 364 25.41 -33.54 -7.04
CA ARG A 364 25.44 -34.17 -8.39
C ARG A 364 26.62 -33.67 -9.21
N ARG A 365 26.94 -32.38 -9.16
CA ARG A 365 28.13 -31.81 -9.79
C ARG A 365 29.40 -32.47 -9.26
N THR A 366 29.53 -32.59 -7.96
CA THR A 366 30.71 -33.18 -7.31
C THR A 366 30.87 -34.64 -7.70
N VAL A 367 29.79 -35.43 -7.79
CA VAL A 367 29.81 -36.81 -8.27
C VAL A 367 30.28 -36.84 -9.74
N PHE A 368 29.76 -35.97 -10.59
CA PHE A 368 30.18 -35.89 -11.98
C PHE A 368 31.67 -35.54 -12.12
N GLU A 369 32.11 -34.47 -11.39
CA GLU A 369 33.50 -34.03 -11.41
C GLU A 369 34.43 -35.10 -10.83
N LEU A 370 34.02 -35.82 -9.79
CA LEU A 370 34.79 -36.92 -9.22
C LEU A 370 34.96 -38.06 -10.24
N ARG A 371 33.89 -38.45 -10.94
CA ARG A 371 33.94 -39.43 -12.00
C ARG A 371 34.93 -39.01 -13.09
N LYS A 372 34.85 -37.76 -13.56
CA LYS A 372 35.74 -37.21 -14.59
C LYS A 372 37.19 -37.08 -14.10
N ALA A 373 37.39 -36.66 -12.86
CA ALA A 373 38.72 -36.58 -12.25
C ALA A 373 39.34 -37.98 -12.10
N ARG A 374 38.56 -38.99 -11.69
CA ARG A 374 39.02 -40.39 -11.62
C ARG A 374 39.35 -40.92 -13.01
N GLU A 375 38.54 -40.72 -14.03
CA GLU A 375 38.82 -41.10 -15.40
C GLU A 375 40.13 -40.45 -15.90
N ARG A 376 40.31 -39.15 -15.65
CA ARG A 376 41.54 -38.44 -16.04
C ARG A 376 42.76 -38.88 -15.23
N GLY A 377 42.60 -39.04 -13.92
CA GLY A 377 43.65 -39.53 -13.02
C GLY A 377 44.10 -40.93 -13.39
N HIS A 378 43.16 -41.79 -13.73
CA HIS A 378 43.45 -43.17 -14.19
C HIS A 378 44.30 -43.17 -15.47
N ILE A 379 43.99 -42.32 -16.44
CA ILE A 379 44.80 -42.17 -17.65
C ILE A 379 46.20 -41.66 -17.33
N LEU A 380 46.31 -40.60 -16.51
CA LEU A 380 47.60 -40.03 -16.09
C LEU A 380 48.46 -41.03 -15.31
N GLU A 381 47.85 -41.83 -14.45
CA GLU A 381 48.52 -42.91 -13.70
C GLU A 381 49.14 -43.93 -14.63
N GLY A 382 48.41 -44.40 -15.62
CA GLY A 382 48.94 -45.32 -16.64
C GLY A 382 50.06 -44.72 -17.47
N GLN A 383 49.94 -43.41 -17.84
CA GLN A 383 51.02 -42.72 -18.54
C GLN A 383 52.28 -42.53 -17.68
N ALA A 384 52.10 -42.24 -16.38
CA ALA A 384 53.22 -42.15 -15.43
C ALA A 384 53.96 -43.50 -15.25
N VAL A 385 53.18 -44.57 -15.16
CA VAL A 385 53.75 -45.93 -15.13
C VAL A 385 54.54 -46.23 -16.41
N ALA A 386 53.98 -45.88 -17.59
CA ALA A 386 54.70 -46.09 -18.87
C ALA A 386 55.94 -45.23 -18.99
N LEU A 387 55.95 -44.01 -18.53
CA LEU A 387 57.15 -43.13 -18.54
C LEU A 387 58.19 -43.58 -17.55
N SER A 388 57.84 -44.14 -16.42
CA SER A 388 58.78 -44.77 -15.47
C SER A 388 59.41 -46.06 -16.06
N ASN A 389 58.75 -46.67 -17.04
CA ASN A 389 59.23 -47.89 -17.71
C ASN A 389 59.42 -47.66 -19.22
N ILE A 390 59.98 -46.55 -19.62
CA ILE A 390 59.99 -46.06 -21.01
C ILE A 390 60.68 -46.99 -21.96
N ASP A 391 61.87 -47.51 -21.60
CA ASP A 391 62.67 -48.46 -22.46
C ASP A 391 61.95 -49.78 -22.69
N PRO A 392 61.42 -50.48 -21.63
CA PRO A 392 60.60 -51.64 -21.81
C PRO A 392 59.34 -51.48 -22.61
N VAL A 393 58.63 -50.36 -22.41
CA VAL A 393 57.38 -50.00 -23.14
C VAL A 393 57.66 -49.80 -24.64
N ILE A 394 58.73 -49.01 -24.97
CA ILE A 394 59.11 -48.78 -26.35
C ILE A 394 59.59 -50.07 -27.01
N ALA A 395 60.35 -50.91 -26.30
CA ALA A 395 60.77 -52.22 -26.84
C ALA A 395 59.58 -53.13 -27.15
N LEU A 396 58.59 -53.20 -26.23
CA LEU A 396 57.38 -53.99 -26.39
C LEU A 396 56.55 -53.51 -27.58
N ILE A 397 56.36 -52.24 -27.73
CA ILE A 397 55.58 -51.61 -28.84
C ILE A 397 56.25 -51.87 -30.17
N LYS A 398 57.63 -51.76 -30.24
CA LYS A 398 58.41 -52.10 -31.44
C LYS A 398 58.36 -53.55 -31.82
N ALA A 399 58.28 -54.47 -30.86
CA ALA A 399 58.24 -55.91 -31.08
C ALA A 399 56.84 -56.42 -31.50
N SER A 400 55.80 -55.64 -31.30
CA SER A 400 54.41 -55.95 -31.66
C SER A 400 54.13 -55.72 -33.12
N PRO A 401 53.56 -56.64 -33.85
CA PRO A 401 53.28 -56.47 -35.32
C PRO A 401 52.13 -55.53 -35.60
N THR A 402 51.16 -55.40 -34.67
CA THR A 402 49.97 -54.60 -34.83
C THR A 402 49.72 -53.77 -33.56
N PRO A 403 49.06 -52.63 -33.66
CA PRO A 403 48.69 -51.83 -32.51
C PRO A 403 47.77 -52.57 -31.55
N SER A 404 46.94 -53.52 -32.03
CA SER A 404 46.09 -54.36 -31.19
C SER A 404 46.86 -55.32 -30.32
N GLU A 405 47.89 -55.97 -30.92
CA GLU A 405 48.79 -56.82 -30.19
C GLU A 405 49.65 -56.05 -29.19
N ALA A 406 50.11 -54.85 -29.56
CA ALA A 406 50.81 -53.94 -28.63
C ALA A 406 49.93 -53.57 -27.42
N LYS A 407 48.66 -53.30 -27.64
CA LYS A 407 47.71 -53.02 -26.58
C LYS A 407 47.51 -54.19 -25.64
N GLU A 408 47.33 -55.41 -26.21
CA GLU A 408 47.18 -56.64 -25.39
C GLU A 408 48.44 -56.91 -24.59
N ALA A 409 49.63 -56.76 -25.18
CA ALA A 409 50.89 -56.98 -24.50
C ALA A 409 51.14 -56.00 -23.38
N LEU A 410 50.78 -54.73 -23.56
CA LEU A 410 50.82 -53.70 -22.50
C LEU A 410 49.90 -54.02 -21.32
N ILE A 411 48.69 -54.59 -21.55
CA ILE A 411 47.70 -54.95 -20.53
C ILE A 411 48.16 -56.18 -19.75
N THR A 412 48.73 -57.16 -20.42
CA THR A 412 49.14 -58.48 -19.82
C THR A 412 50.47 -58.40 -19.07
N THR A 413 51.28 -57.37 -19.34
CA THR A 413 52.61 -57.23 -18.70
C THR A 413 52.49 -56.54 -17.36
N PRO A 414 53.06 -57.12 -16.26
CA PRO A 414 53.10 -56.43 -14.96
C PRO A 414 54.23 -55.36 -14.94
N TRP A 415 53.92 -54.12 -14.64
CA TRP A 415 54.84 -53.00 -14.66
C TRP A 415 55.33 -52.59 -13.27
N GLU A 416 56.58 -52.14 -13.17
CA GLU A 416 57.12 -51.51 -11.95
C GLU A 416 56.70 -50.06 -11.86
N SER A 417 56.32 -49.54 -10.66
CA SER A 417 55.72 -48.24 -10.53
C SER A 417 56.15 -47.53 -9.25
N SER A 418 57.41 -47.54 -8.89
CA SER A 418 57.93 -46.98 -7.64
C SER A 418 57.51 -45.47 -7.41
N ALA A 419 57.51 -44.65 -8.45
CA ALA A 419 57.12 -43.26 -8.33
C ALA A 419 55.59 -43.05 -8.16
N VAL A 420 54.78 -43.83 -8.90
CA VAL A 420 53.32 -43.84 -8.82
C VAL A 420 52.88 -44.49 -7.52
N GLN A 421 53.57 -45.56 -7.07
CA GLN A 421 53.22 -46.22 -5.80
C GLN A 421 53.25 -45.27 -4.60
N VAL A 422 54.23 -44.38 -4.50
CA VAL A 422 54.33 -43.39 -3.41
C VAL A 422 53.17 -42.39 -3.46
N MET A 423 52.73 -42.00 -4.66
CA MET A 423 51.63 -41.07 -4.83
C MET A 423 50.27 -41.71 -4.53
N VAL A 424 50.08 -42.93 -5.02
CA VAL A 424 48.86 -43.72 -4.78
C VAL A 424 48.70 -44.09 -3.30
N GLU A 425 49.78 -44.42 -2.61
CA GLU A 425 49.77 -44.70 -1.18
C GLU A 425 49.43 -43.46 -0.36
N ARG A 426 49.91 -42.27 -0.76
CA ARG A 426 49.56 -41.00 -0.12
C ARG A 426 48.11 -40.59 -0.31
N ALA A 427 47.55 -40.86 -1.49
CA ALA A 427 46.18 -40.51 -1.84
C ALA A 427 45.12 -41.57 -1.49
N GLY A 428 45.58 -42.81 -1.16
CA GLY A 428 44.73 -43.98 -1.04
C GLY A 428 44.69 -44.80 -2.34
N ALA A 429 44.87 -46.11 -2.22
CA ALA A 429 45.05 -47.01 -3.37
C ALA A 429 43.95 -47.00 -4.43
N ASP A 430 42.73 -46.62 -4.04
CA ASP A 430 41.55 -46.57 -4.92
C ASP A 430 41.12 -45.17 -5.32
N SER A 431 41.89 -44.13 -4.99
CA SER A 431 41.46 -42.75 -5.21
C SER A 431 41.23 -42.40 -6.68
N CYS A 432 42.08 -42.85 -7.58
CA CYS A 432 41.97 -42.69 -9.04
C CYS A 432 41.26 -43.83 -9.75
N ARG A 433 40.75 -44.83 -9.02
CA ARG A 433 40.11 -45.97 -9.62
C ARG A 433 38.69 -45.58 -10.12
N PRO A 434 38.40 -45.74 -11.45
CA PRO A 434 37.02 -45.63 -11.93
C PRO A 434 36.10 -46.70 -11.30
N GLU A 435 34.84 -46.37 -11.02
CA GLU A 435 33.90 -47.25 -10.31
C GLU A 435 33.64 -48.58 -11.05
N ASN A 436 33.68 -48.56 -12.38
CA ASN A 436 33.39 -49.72 -13.22
C ASN A 436 34.65 -50.44 -13.71
N LEU A 437 35.82 -50.13 -13.16
CA LEU A 437 37.06 -50.76 -13.59
C LEU A 437 37.17 -52.17 -13.00
N ASP A 438 37.44 -53.18 -13.87
CA ASP A 438 37.63 -54.58 -13.46
C ASP A 438 38.72 -54.67 -12.38
N PRO A 439 38.52 -55.44 -11.31
CA PRO A 439 39.48 -55.66 -10.23
C PRO A 439 40.86 -56.16 -10.67
N GLN A 440 40.97 -56.72 -11.84
CA GLN A 440 42.28 -57.25 -12.40
C GLN A 440 43.28 -56.16 -12.75
N TYR A 441 42.81 -54.86 -12.95
CA TYR A 441 43.64 -53.70 -13.33
C TYR A 441 44.08 -52.91 -12.13
N GLY A 442 45.16 -52.12 -12.26
CA GLY A 442 45.67 -51.22 -11.20
C GLY A 442 46.81 -51.90 -10.40
N MET A 443 47.06 -51.40 -9.20
CA MET A 443 48.14 -51.89 -8.32
C MET A 443 47.73 -53.23 -7.67
N ARG A 444 48.58 -54.29 -7.87
CA ARG A 444 48.36 -55.60 -7.28
C ARG A 444 49.74 -56.25 -6.96
N ASP A 445 49.93 -56.72 -5.75
CA ASP A 445 51.13 -57.37 -5.30
C ASP A 445 52.44 -56.61 -5.59
N GLY A 446 52.40 -55.27 -5.49
CA GLY A 446 53.55 -54.39 -5.74
C GLY A 446 53.84 -54.12 -7.22
N LYS A 447 52.99 -54.61 -8.15
CA LYS A 447 53.06 -54.31 -9.59
C LYS A 447 51.82 -53.68 -10.11
N TYR A 448 51.95 -52.93 -11.20
CA TYR A 448 50.86 -52.24 -11.84
C TYR A 448 50.39 -52.97 -13.11
N PHE A 449 49.08 -53.18 -13.24
CA PHE A 449 48.43 -53.79 -14.42
C PHE A 449 47.64 -52.70 -15.14
N LEU A 450 48.02 -52.39 -16.38
CA LEU A 450 47.37 -51.37 -17.19
C LEU A 450 46.00 -51.81 -17.65
N SER A 451 45.02 -50.86 -17.64
CA SER A 451 43.71 -51.11 -18.25
C SER A 451 43.73 -50.92 -19.76
N PRO A 452 42.67 -51.36 -20.48
CA PRO A 452 42.56 -51.16 -21.93
C PRO A 452 42.59 -49.69 -22.33
N GLU A 453 42.02 -48.82 -21.51
CA GLU A 453 41.95 -47.35 -21.71
C GLU A 453 43.33 -46.71 -21.51
N GLN A 454 44.07 -47.15 -20.47
CA GLN A 454 45.42 -46.69 -20.20
C GLN A 454 46.36 -47.13 -21.31
N ALA A 455 46.32 -48.41 -21.75
CA ALA A 455 47.09 -48.96 -22.85
C ALA A 455 46.85 -48.17 -24.15
N GLN A 456 45.59 -47.86 -24.45
CA GLN A 456 45.23 -47.01 -25.61
C GLN A 456 45.84 -45.61 -25.50
N ALA A 457 45.75 -44.94 -24.34
CA ALA A 457 46.30 -43.62 -24.10
C ALA A 457 47.84 -43.62 -24.19
N ILE A 458 48.51 -44.70 -23.81
CA ILE A 458 49.97 -44.86 -23.96
C ILE A 458 50.34 -44.97 -25.44
N LEU A 459 49.60 -45.75 -26.24
CA LEU A 459 49.88 -45.87 -27.68
C LEU A 459 49.62 -44.56 -28.46
N GLU A 460 48.79 -43.71 -27.97
CA GLU A 460 48.49 -42.38 -28.53
C GLU A 460 49.45 -41.27 -28.06
N LEU A 461 50.43 -41.61 -27.15
CA LEU A 461 51.40 -40.63 -26.67
C LEU A 461 52.29 -40.11 -27.81
N ARG A 462 52.37 -38.83 -27.94
CA ARG A 462 53.22 -38.14 -28.91
C ARG A 462 54.67 -38.14 -28.42
N LEU A 463 55.63 -38.34 -29.32
CA LEU A 463 57.05 -38.49 -28.99
C LEU A 463 57.63 -37.30 -28.19
N HIS A 464 57.15 -36.11 -28.39
CA HIS A 464 57.65 -34.96 -27.62
C HIS A 464 57.28 -35.01 -26.10
N ARG A 465 56.28 -35.81 -25.72
CA ARG A 465 55.89 -36.05 -24.30
C ARG A 465 56.83 -37.01 -23.57
N LEU A 466 57.76 -37.61 -24.27
CA LEU A 466 58.76 -38.50 -23.68
C LEU A 466 59.99 -37.76 -23.10
N THR A 467 60.03 -36.45 -23.16
CA THR A 467 61.13 -35.66 -22.61
C THR A 467 61.02 -35.50 -21.08
N GLY A 468 62.10 -35.33 -20.37
CA GLY A 468 62.14 -35.22 -18.91
C GLY A 468 61.28 -34.09 -18.35
N LEU A 469 61.27 -32.94 -19.05
CA LEU A 469 60.40 -31.77 -18.68
C LEU A 469 58.90 -32.07 -18.78
N GLU A 470 58.48 -32.85 -19.75
CA GLU A 470 57.07 -33.26 -19.90
C GLU A 470 56.67 -34.36 -18.89
N HIS A 471 57.68 -35.22 -18.47
CA HIS A 471 57.44 -36.14 -17.36
C HIS A 471 57.13 -35.42 -16.05
N GLU A 472 57.94 -34.41 -15.70
CA GLU A 472 57.68 -33.57 -14.51
C GLU A 472 56.31 -32.90 -14.55
N LYS A 473 55.89 -32.35 -15.70
CA LYS A 473 54.56 -31.73 -15.88
C LYS A 473 53.43 -32.74 -15.70
N LEU A 474 53.63 -33.98 -16.24
CA LEU A 474 52.63 -35.04 -16.11
C LEU A 474 52.46 -35.46 -14.64
N LEU A 475 53.58 -35.64 -13.93
CA LEU A 475 53.53 -35.94 -12.49
C LEU A 475 52.90 -34.78 -11.68
N ALA A 476 53.16 -33.55 -12.04
CA ALA A 476 52.51 -32.40 -11.41
C ALA A 476 50.99 -32.36 -11.68
N GLU A 477 50.57 -32.57 -12.95
CA GLU A 477 49.15 -32.68 -13.32
C GLU A 477 48.47 -33.85 -12.56
N TYR A 478 49.13 -34.99 -12.46
CA TYR A 478 48.61 -36.14 -11.70
C TYR A 478 48.44 -35.80 -10.21
N GLN A 479 49.44 -35.16 -9.59
CA GLN A 479 49.32 -34.74 -8.19
C GLN A 479 48.15 -33.70 -7.98
N GLU A 480 47.93 -32.80 -8.92
CA GLU A 480 46.83 -31.84 -8.87
C GLU A 480 45.48 -32.58 -8.96
N ILE A 481 45.35 -33.54 -9.85
CA ILE A 481 44.12 -34.36 -9.97
C ILE A 481 43.89 -35.18 -8.67
N LEU A 482 44.93 -35.73 -8.05
CA LEU A 482 44.81 -36.43 -6.77
C LEU A 482 44.30 -35.50 -5.66
N ASN A 483 44.81 -34.26 -5.58
CA ASN A 483 44.36 -33.28 -4.63
C ASN A 483 42.88 -32.87 -4.88
N GLN A 484 42.52 -32.71 -6.16
CA GLN A 484 41.14 -32.45 -6.57
C GLN A 484 40.18 -33.59 -6.17
N ILE A 485 40.57 -34.85 -6.44
CA ILE A 485 39.82 -36.05 -6.03
C ILE A 485 39.62 -36.07 -4.51
N GLY A 486 40.70 -35.79 -3.74
CA GLY A 486 40.66 -35.75 -2.29
C GLY A 486 39.64 -34.68 -1.78
N GLU A 487 39.61 -33.51 -2.37
CA GLU A 487 38.64 -32.46 -2.03
C GLU A 487 37.21 -32.85 -2.41
N LEU A 488 36.98 -33.39 -3.60
CA LEU A 488 35.67 -33.86 -4.05
C LEU A 488 35.12 -34.98 -3.15
N ILE A 489 35.94 -35.92 -2.73
CA ILE A 489 35.57 -36.97 -1.76
C ILE A 489 35.22 -36.34 -0.40
N ARG A 490 35.98 -35.34 0.03
CA ARG A 490 35.70 -34.62 1.30
C ARG A 490 34.35 -33.89 1.27
N ILE A 491 34.02 -33.25 0.14
CA ILE A 491 32.72 -32.61 -0.05
C ILE A 491 31.58 -33.63 0.03
N LEU A 492 31.71 -34.79 -0.61
CA LEU A 492 30.68 -35.83 -0.59
C LEU A 492 30.60 -36.55 0.77
N GLY A 493 31.68 -36.61 1.52
CA GLY A 493 31.75 -37.30 2.81
C GLY A 493 31.32 -36.46 4.02
N SER A 494 31.21 -35.12 3.87
CA SER A 494 30.88 -34.21 4.96
C SER A 494 29.74 -33.27 4.57
N ALA A 495 28.62 -33.36 5.26
CA ALA A 495 27.51 -32.44 5.08
C ALA A 495 27.91 -30.99 5.40
N GLU A 496 28.82 -30.78 6.36
CA GLU A 496 29.35 -29.47 6.72
C GLU A 496 30.16 -28.86 5.58
N ARG A 497 31.10 -29.65 4.99
CA ARG A 497 31.89 -29.14 3.86
C ARG A 497 31.04 -28.85 2.63
N LEU A 498 30.01 -29.65 2.37
CA LEU A 498 29.03 -29.38 1.31
C LEU A 498 28.35 -28.03 1.51
N MET A 499 27.94 -27.75 2.74
CA MET A 499 27.30 -26.46 3.06
C MET A 499 28.29 -25.29 3.01
N GLU A 500 29.56 -25.51 3.36
CA GLU A 500 30.61 -24.49 3.19
C GLU A 500 30.79 -24.11 1.71
N VAL A 501 30.84 -25.11 0.81
CA VAL A 501 30.90 -24.83 -0.64
C VAL A 501 29.74 -24.03 -1.14
N ILE A 502 28.51 -24.34 -0.69
CA ILE A 502 27.31 -23.55 -1.04
C ILE A 502 27.44 -22.13 -0.51
N ARG A 503 27.92 -21.95 0.71
CA ARG A 503 28.20 -20.63 1.30
C ARG A 503 29.18 -19.84 0.45
N GLU A 504 30.33 -20.41 0.15
CA GLU A 504 31.38 -19.77 -0.66
C GLU A 504 30.84 -19.31 -2.03
N GLU A 505 29.99 -20.12 -2.66
CA GLU A 505 29.34 -19.78 -3.93
C GLU A 505 28.31 -18.65 -3.79
N LEU A 506 27.51 -18.66 -2.75
CA LEU A 506 26.53 -17.60 -2.49
C LEU A 506 27.22 -16.27 -2.14
N GLU A 507 28.29 -16.30 -1.35
CA GLU A 507 29.08 -15.10 -1.03
C GLU A 507 29.75 -14.53 -2.30
N ALA A 508 30.22 -15.36 -3.21
CA ALA A 508 30.78 -14.94 -4.49
C ALA A 508 29.71 -14.25 -5.37
N ILE A 509 28.51 -14.82 -5.46
CA ILE A 509 27.38 -14.21 -6.18
C ILE A 509 26.99 -12.86 -5.54
N ARG A 510 26.94 -12.78 -4.20
CA ARG A 510 26.66 -11.54 -3.49
C ARG A 510 27.72 -10.46 -3.78
N ALA A 511 28.99 -10.83 -3.77
CA ALA A 511 30.10 -9.90 -4.02
C ALA A 511 30.11 -9.37 -5.45
N GLU A 512 29.71 -10.20 -6.42
CA GLU A 512 29.73 -9.82 -7.83
C GLU A 512 28.46 -9.06 -8.29
N PHE A 513 27.27 -9.44 -7.84
CA PHE A 513 25.99 -8.95 -8.34
C PHE A 513 25.19 -8.15 -7.30
N GLY A 514 25.66 -8.11 -6.04
CA GLY A 514 24.97 -7.37 -4.98
C GLY A 514 24.97 -5.87 -5.26
N ASP A 515 23.80 -5.26 -5.06
CA ASP A 515 23.60 -3.81 -5.16
C ASP A 515 22.80 -3.28 -3.97
N VAL A 516 22.66 -1.96 -3.89
CA VAL A 516 21.88 -1.31 -2.84
C VAL A 516 20.38 -1.46 -3.08
N ARG A 517 19.63 -1.50 -2.00
CA ARG A 517 18.17 -1.48 -2.03
C ARG A 517 17.68 -0.20 -2.74
N ARG A 518 16.70 -0.34 -3.61
CA ARG A 518 16.06 0.78 -4.34
C ARG A 518 14.79 1.25 -3.67
N THR A 519 13.94 0.32 -3.22
CA THR A 519 12.63 0.62 -2.61
C THR A 519 12.81 0.90 -1.12
N GLU A 520 12.36 2.03 -0.65
CA GLU A 520 12.35 2.40 0.76
C GLU A 520 11.07 1.88 1.45
N ILE A 521 11.22 1.34 2.65
CA ILE A 521 10.11 0.89 3.48
C ILE A 521 9.88 1.93 4.57
N ILE A 522 8.77 2.65 4.51
CA ILE A 522 8.40 3.67 5.47
C ILE A 522 7.42 3.13 6.50
N ASP A 523 7.47 3.64 7.73
CA ASP A 523 6.49 3.29 8.76
C ASP A 523 5.11 3.81 8.36
N ALA A 524 4.10 2.96 8.52
CA ALA A 524 2.78 3.27 8.06
C ALA A 524 2.23 4.54 8.71
N ARG A 525 1.94 5.55 7.92
CA ARG A 525 0.70 6.29 8.12
C ARG A 525 -0.39 5.41 7.49
N LEU A 526 -0.93 4.50 8.30
CA LEU A 526 -2.01 3.62 7.91
C LEU A 526 -3.25 4.49 7.69
N ASP A 527 -3.89 4.24 6.56
CA ASP A 527 -5.15 4.82 6.15
C ASP A 527 -5.15 6.35 6.05
N LEU A 528 -4.99 6.85 4.83
CA LEU A 528 -5.45 8.19 4.49
C LEU A 528 -6.90 8.29 4.94
N THR A 529 -7.12 8.99 6.04
CA THR A 529 -8.48 9.28 6.51
C THR A 529 -9.09 10.32 5.59
N LEU A 530 -10.42 10.36 5.51
CA LEU A 530 -11.10 11.42 4.78
C LEU A 530 -10.61 12.81 5.24
N GLY A 531 -10.23 12.93 6.51
CA GLY A 531 -9.63 14.11 7.08
C GLY A 531 -8.33 14.54 6.41
N ASP A 532 -7.41 13.61 6.14
CA ASP A 532 -6.11 13.92 5.53
C ASP A 532 -6.20 14.44 4.08
N MET A 533 -7.39 14.37 3.49
CA MET A 533 -7.70 14.82 2.14
C MET A 533 -8.43 16.19 2.09
N ILE A 534 -8.77 16.74 3.26
CA ILE A 534 -9.57 17.97 3.37
C ILE A 534 -8.68 19.04 4.01
N PRO A 535 -8.59 20.24 3.40
CA PRO A 535 -7.84 21.35 3.98
C PRO A 535 -8.46 21.78 5.32
N GLU A 536 -7.62 22.23 6.24
CA GLU A 536 -8.05 22.86 7.48
C GLU A 536 -8.51 24.27 7.18
N GLU A 537 -9.80 24.51 7.31
CA GLU A 537 -10.42 25.82 7.13
C GLU A 537 -11.59 26.01 8.10
N ASP A 538 -11.88 27.25 8.45
CA ASP A 538 -13.04 27.57 9.27
C ASP A 538 -14.32 27.50 8.44
N ARG A 539 -15.29 26.76 8.94
CA ARG A 539 -16.59 26.54 8.30
C ARG A 539 -17.74 26.99 9.20
N VAL A 540 -18.76 27.55 8.59
CA VAL A 540 -20.03 27.82 9.25
C VAL A 540 -20.90 26.57 9.17
N VAL A 541 -21.20 25.98 10.32
CA VAL A 541 -22.10 24.83 10.45
C VAL A 541 -23.48 25.33 10.85
N THR A 542 -24.49 24.90 10.12
CA THR A 542 -25.88 25.26 10.43
C THR A 542 -26.77 24.02 10.53
N ILE A 543 -27.62 23.96 11.55
CA ILE A 543 -28.68 22.97 11.68
C ILE A 543 -29.99 23.71 11.73
N SER A 544 -30.96 23.34 10.88
CA SER A 544 -32.29 23.87 10.87
C SER A 544 -33.21 23.21 11.90
N HIS A 545 -34.31 23.86 12.25
CA HIS A 545 -35.34 23.30 13.13
C HIS A 545 -35.95 21.99 12.57
N GLY A 546 -36.03 21.86 11.26
CA GLY A 546 -36.45 20.63 10.56
C GLY A 546 -35.40 19.53 10.55
N GLY A 547 -34.25 19.73 11.21
CA GLY A 547 -33.18 18.71 11.34
C GLY A 547 -32.31 18.57 10.12
N TYR A 548 -32.16 19.59 9.26
CA TYR A 548 -31.24 19.62 8.13
C TYR A 548 -29.92 20.29 8.52
N ALA A 549 -28.81 19.66 8.19
CA ALA A 549 -27.47 20.17 8.45
C ALA A 549 -26.74 20.49 7.15
N LYS A 550 -25.94 21.56 7.16
CA LYS A 550 -25.02 21.95 6.08
C LYS A 550 -23.82 22.71 6.60
N THR A 551 -22.77 22.76 5.80
CA THR A 551 -21.58 23.59 6.04
C THR A 551 -21.33 24.54 4.88
N GLN A 552 -20.65 25.64 5.16
CA GLN A 552 -20.14 26.58 4.16
C GLN A 552 -18.78 27.12 4.63
N PRO A 553 -17.80 27.32 3.73
CA PRO A 553 -16.58 28.04 4.08
C PRO A 553 -16.90 29.43 4.65
N LEU A 554 -16.18 29.82 5.69
CA LEU A 554 -16.43 31.14 6.34
C LEU A 554 -16.28 32.29 5.36
N ALA A 555 -15.24 32.25 4.51
CA ALA A 555 -15.00 33.25 3.47
C ALA A 555 -16.15 33.34 2.45
N ALA A 556 -16.69 32.20 2.00
CA ALA A 556 -17.83 32.17 1.07
C ALA A 556 -19.13 32.64 1.74
N TYR A 557 -19.31 32.38 3.02
CA TYR A 557 -20.44 32.86 3.80
C TYR A 557 -20.45 34.38 3.92
N GLN A 558 -19.27 35.01 4.09
CA GLN A 558 -19.09 36.47 4.11
C GLN A 558 -19.25 37.13 2.72
N ALA A 559 -18.63 36.50 1.68
CA ALA A 559 -18.64 37.08 0.33
C ALA A 559 -20.04 37.14 -0.31
N GLN A 560 -20.90 36.16 -0.03
CA GLN A 560 -22.27 36.14 -0.57
C GLN A 560 -23.18 37.25 -0.05
N ARG A 561 -22.74 38.00 0.96
CA ARG A 561 -23.47 39.16 1.48
C ARG A 561 -23.17 40.47 0.75
N ARG A 562 -22.14 40.60 -0.04
CA ARG A 562 -21.67 41.81 -0.69
C ARG A 562 -22.49 42.30 -1.91
N GLY A 563 -23.47 41.54 -2.37
CA GLY A 563 -24.10 41.86 -3.65
C GLY A 563 -25.59 41.68 -3.75
N GLY A 564 -26.43 42.41 -3.01
CA GLY A 564 -27.83 42.40 -3.39
C GLY A 564 -28.79 42.87 -2.29
N ARG A 565 -29.60 43.85 -2.59
CA ARG A 565 -30.87 44.07 -1.90
C ARG A 565 -31.57 42.75 -1.67
N GLY A 566 -31.88 42.41 -0.39
CA GLY A 566 -32.51 41.17 0.01
C GLY A 566 -33.71 40.84 -0.86
N LYS A 567 -33.52 39.91 -1.79
CA LYS A 567 -34.60 39.08 -2.24
C LYS A 567 -34.66 37.93 -1.26
N SER A 568 -35.76 37.81 -0.55
CA SER A 568 -36.21 36.64 0.18
C SER A 568 -35.73 35.38 -0.53
N ALA A 569 -34.99 34.54 0.18
CA ALA A 569 -34.61 33.21 -0.32
C ALA A 569 -35.88 32.38 -0.47
N THR A 570 -36.61 32.62 -1.53
CA THR A 570 -37.78 31.86 -1.94
C THR A 570 -37.34 30.48 -2.44
N GLY A 571 -37.43 29.49 -1.58
CA GLY A 571 -37.17 28.08 -1.90
C GLY A 571 -37.25 27.15 -0.70
N VAL A 572 -37.13 27.67 0.50
CA VAL A 572 -37.45 26.96 1.74
C VAL A 572 -38.93 27.26 2.01
N LYS A 573 -39.78 26.25 2.24
CA LYS A 573 -41.10 26.48 2.81
C LYS A 573 -40.91 27.40 4.02
N ASP A 574 -41.74 28.40 4.20
CA ASP A 574 -41.68 29.45 5.23
C ASP A 574 -41.69 28.92 6.71
N GLU A 575 -41.48 27.62 6.90
CA GLU A 575 -41.64 26.90 8.18
C GLU A 575 -40.32 26.37 8.77
N ASP A 576 -39.14 26.53 8.10
CA ASP A 576 -37.86 26.06 8.62
C ASP A 576 -36.86 27.21 8.79
N TYR A 577 -36.18 27.25 9.92
CA TYR A 577 -35.20 28.28 10.27
C TYR A 577 -33.97 27.63 10.90
N ILE A 578 -32.86 28.37 10.96
CA ILE A 578 -31.59 27.89 11.55
C ILE A 578 -31.73 27.92 13.08
N SER A 579 -31.74 26.76 13.71
CA SER A 579 -31.82 26.62 15.17
C SER A 579 -30.43 26.56 15.81
N HIS A 580 -29.43 26.10 15.10
CA HIS A 580 -28.04 26.03 15.58
C HIS A 580 -27.10 26.54 14.49
N LEU A 581 -26.25 27.50 14.86
CA LEU A 581 -25.17 27.99 14.03
C LEU A 581 -23.88 28.01 14.87
N LEU A 582 -22.78 27.50 14.32
CA LEU A 582 -21.46 27.64 14.92
C LEU A 582 -20.39 27.76 13.86
N VAL A 583 -19.29 28.39 14.19
CA VAL A 583 -18.08 28.39 13.40
C VAL A 583 -17.14 27.32 14.00
N ALA A 584 -16.69 26.41 13.18
CA ALA A 584 -15.78 25.36 13.59
C ALA A 584 -14.80 25.05 12.46
N ASN A 585 -13.56 24.69 12.81
CA ASN A 585 -12.58 24.20 11.85
C ASN A 585 -13.13 22.93 11.17
N SER A 586 -12.78 22.71 9.91
CA SER A 586 -13.21 21.54 9.14
C SER A 586 -12.92 20.21 9.85
N HIS A 587 -11.85 20.14 10.65
CA HIS A 587 -11.44 18.93 11.40
C HIS A 587 -12.00 18.86 12.83
N THR A 588 -12.70 19.90 13.32
CA THR A 588 -13.29 19.90 14.65
C THR A 588 -14.32 18.79 14.80
N THR A 589 -14.30 18.11 15.93
CA THR A 589 -15.31 17.13 16.30
C THR A 589 -16.53 17.82 16.91
N LEU A 590 -17.70 17.57 16.37
CA LEU A 590 -18.97 18.04 16.92
C LEU A 590 -19.60 16.96 17.81
N LEU A 591 -19.89 17.29 19.07
CA LEU A 591 -20.70 16.45 19.95
C LEU A 591 -22.17 16.84 19.78
N LEU A 592 -22.98 15.93 19.29
CA LEU A 592 -24.41 16.14 19.06
C LEU A 592 -25.20 15.36 20.13
N PHE A 593 -25.83 16.09 21.01
CA PHE A 593 -26.64 15.53 22.09
C PHE A 593 -28.10 15.40 21.65
N SER A 594 -28.66 14.20 21.84
CA SER A 594 -30.05 13.92 21.45
C SER A 594 -31.03 14.03 22.61
N SER A 595 -32.29 14.24 22.28
CA SER A 595 -33.42 14.25 23.22
C SER A 595 -33.52 12.97 24.06
N LYS A 596 -32.99 11.84 23.60
CA LYS A 596 -32.96 10.55 24.30
C LYS A 596 -31.72 10.37 25.20
N GLY A 597 -30.96 11.44 25.47
CA GLY A 597 -29.79 11.39 26.36
C GLY A 597 -28.58 10.70 25.78
N LYS A 598 -28.52 10.53 24.47
CA LYS A 598 -27.35 10.02 23.75
C LYS A 598 -26.49 11.13 23.21
N VAL A 599 -25.22 10.84 22.97
CA VAL A 599 -24.28 11.69 22.25
C VAL A 599 -23.77 10.96 21.03
N TYR A 600 -23.67 11.69 19.93
CA TYR A 600 -23.11 11.26 18.67
C TYR A 600 -21.93 12.15 18.31
N TRP A 601 -20.99 11.63 17.53
CA TRP A 601 -19.84 12.37 17.02
C TRP A 601 -19.98 12.54 15.53
N LEU A 602 -19.64 13.71 15.04
CA LEU A 602 -19.59 14.01 13.62
C LEU A 602 -18.43 14.97 13.41
N LYS A 603 -17.59 14.72 12.42
CA LYS A 603 -16.58 15.67 12.02
C LYS A 603 -17.23 16.77 11.17
N THR A 604 -16.77 18.00 11.30
CA THR A 604 -17.32 19.13 10.53
C THR A 604 -17.31 18.85 9.04
N TYR A 605 -16.24 18.20 8.50
CA TYR A 605 -16.14 17.85 7.09
C TYR A 605 -17.10 16.73 6.65
N GLU A 606 -17.71 15.98 7.55
CA GLU A 606 -18.71 14.94 7.23
C GLU A 606 -20.10 15.54 6.94
N ILE A 607 -20.30 16.79 7.34
CA ILE A 607 -21.52 17.53 7.02
C ILE A 607 -21.36 18.12 5.62
N PRO A 608 -22.29 17.84 4.69
CA PRO A 608 -22.15 18.25 3.30
C PRO A 608 -22.14 19.78 3.15
N GLU A 609 -21.28 20.24 2.27
CA GLU A 609 -21.27 21.63 1.83
C GLU A 609 -22.51 21.90 0.96
N ALA A 610 -23.16 23.01 1.21
CA ALA A 610 -24.33 23.42 0.45
C ALA A 610 -24.47 24.96 0.41
N SER A 611 -25.00 25.48 -0.69
CA SER A 611 -25.22 26.91 -0.85
C SER A 611 -26.19 27.45 0.23
N ARG A 612 -26.17 28.74 0.46
CA ARG A 612 -27.02 29.40 1.46
C ARG A 612 -28.53 29.10 1.25
N ALA A 613 -28.97 29.03 0.01
CA ALA A 613 -30.37 28.75 -0.35
C ALA A 613 -30.76 27.26 -0.27
N ALA A 614 -29.79 26.35 -0.19
CA ALA A 614 -30.05 24.92 -0.12
C ALA A 614 -30.39 24.50 1.31
N ARG A 615 -31.27 23.49 1.46
CA ARG A 615 -31.66 22.94 2.78
C ARG A 615 -30.56 22.22 3.52
N GLY A 616 -29.59 21.67 2.81
CA GLY A 616 -28.60 20.74 3.35
C GLY A 616 -29.14 19.29 3.39
N ARG A 617 -28.58 18.47 4.26
CA ARG A 617 -28.89 17.04 4.38
C ARG A 617 -29.56 16.73 5.71
N PRO A 618 -30.62 15.88 5.74
CA PRO A 618 -31.23 15.48 7.00
C PRO A 618 -30.23 14.80 7.94
N LEU A 619 -30.21 15.17 9.20
CA LEU A 619 -29.34 14.59 10.23
C LEU A 619 -29.57 13.08 10.41
N VAL A 620 -30.78 12.59 10.19
CA VAL A 620 -31.10 11.14 10.20
C VAL A 620 -30.35 10.33 9.14
N ASN A 621 -29.83 11.00 8.10
CA ASN A 621 -28.98 10.36 7.08
C ASN A 621 -27.47 10.42 7.44
N LEU A 622 -27.10 11.21 8.44
CA LEU A 622 -25.72 11.36 8.91
C LEU A 622 -25.51 10.62 10.23
N LEU A 623 -26.55 10.48 11.04
CA LEU A 623 -26.50 9.88 12.37
C LEU A 623 -27.56 8.78 12.53
N PRO A 624 -27.29 7.70 13.26
CA PRO A 624 -28.25 6.63 13.51
C PRO A 624 -29.27 7.02 14.58
N LEU A 625 -30.05 8.05 14.31
CA LEU A 625 -31.10 8.54 15.21
C LEU A 625 -32.27 7.56 15.24
N GLY A 626 -32.82 7.33 16.41
CA GLY A 626 -34.00 6.49 16.59
C GLY A 626 -35.29 7.26 16.25
N GLU A 627 -36.43 6.54 16.18
CA GLU A 627 -37.73 7.15 15.91
C GLU A 627 -38.11 8.19 17.00
N GLY A 628 -38.45 9.39 16.58
CA GLY A 628 -38.75 10.53 17.46
C GLY A 628 -37.55 11.09 18.20
N GLU A 629 -36.33 10.73 17.84
CA GLU A 629 -35.08 11.28 18.39
C GLU A 629 -34.63 12.49 17.57
N TYR A 630 -34.33 13.59 18.23
CA TYR A 630 -33.80 14.80 17.58
C TYR A 630 -32.62 15.36 18.37
N ILE A 631 -31.80 16.18 17.72
CA ILE A 631 -30.64 16.82 18.34
C ILE A 631 -31.10 18.07 19.10
N THR A 632 -30.71 18.16 20.35
CA THR A 632 -31.01 19.28 21.23
C THR A 632 -29.88 20.26 21.40
N THR A 633 -28.64 19.79 21.23
CA THR A 633 -27.45 20.65 21.41
C THR A 633 -26.31 20.13 20.54
N MET A 634 -25.53 21.06 19.97
CA MET A 634 -24.31 20.80 19.21
C MET A 634 -23.16 21.57 19.86
N LEU A 635 -22.10 20.87 20.21
CA LEU A 635 -20.93 21.42 20.88
C LEU A 635 -19.66 21.11 20.11
N PRO A 636 -18.86 22.12 19.71
CA PRO A 636 -17.57 21.88 19.07
C PRO A 636 -16.52 21.47 20.13
N VAL A 637 -15.73 20.45 19.83
CA VAL A 637 -14.64 19.97 20.69
C VAL A 637 -13.39 19.79 19.84
N GLU A 638 -12.38 20.58 20.12
CA GLU A 638 -11.06 20.46 19.52
C GLU A 638 -10.22 19.46 20.29
N GLU A 639 -10.16 19.64 21.62
CA GLU A 639 -9.42 18.76 22.53
C GLU A 639 -10.27 18.37 23.74
N TYR A 640 -10.08 17.12 24.20
CA TYR A 640 -10.74 16.62 25.42
C TYR A 640 -9.95 16.99 26.68
N THR A 641 -9.89 18.26 26.99
CA THR A 641 -9.06 18.86 28.04
C THR A 641 -9.50 18.40 29.44
N GLU A 642 -8.54 18.13 30.29
CA GLU A 642 -8.80 17.84 31.70
C GLU A 642 -9.31 19.07 32.43
N GLY A 643 -10.24 18.88 33.38
CA GLY A 643 -10.87 19.98 34.12
C GLY A 643 -12.08 20.58 33.45
N HIS A 644 -12.42 20.15 32.21
CA HIS A 644 -13.65 20.54 31.53
C HIS A 644 -14.72 19.46 31.65
N PHE A 645 -15.97 19.89 31.62
CA PHE A 645 -17.13 19.03 31.87
C PHE A 645 -18.23 19.31 30.82
N ILE A 646 -19.05 18.28 30.56
CA ILE A 646 -20.33 18.44 29.92
C ILE A 646 -21.40 18.53 31.01
N PHE A 647 -22.05 19.68 31.13
CA PHE A 647 -23.18 19.90 31.98
C PHE A 647 -24.49 19.71 31.20
N MET A 648 -25.38 18.87 31.73
CA MET A 648 -26.61 18.47 31.04
C MET A 648 -27.84 18.68 31.95
N ALA A 649 -28.99 18.99 31.32
CA ALA A 649 -30.25 19.13 32.05
C ALA A 649 -31.40 18.43 31.32
N THR A 650 -32.31 17.81 32.07
CA THR A 650 -33.50 17.13 31.56
C THR A 650 -34.78 17.92 31.84
N ALA A 651 -35.86 17.62 31.07
CA ALA A 651 -37.17 18.22 31.29
C ALA A 651 -37.74 17.92 32.68
N GLY A 652 -37.38 16.79 33.29
CA GLY A 652 -37.76 16.42 34.66
C GLY A 652 -37.01 17.19 35.75
N GLY A 653 -36.12 18.13 35.40
CA GLY A 653 -35.38 18.94 36.37
C GLY A 653 -34.12 18.29 36.96
N THR A 654 -33.68 17.18 36.35
CA THR A 654 -32.42 16.50 36.68
C THR A 654 -31.26 17.15 35.96
N VAL A 655 -30.12 17.33 36.66
CA VAL A 655 -28.88 17.84 36.09
C VAL A 655 -27.73 16.85 36.31
N LYS A 656 -26.75 16.90 35.45
CA LYS A 656 -25.58 16.02 35.51
C LYS A 656 -24.35 16.73 34.96
N LYS A 657 -23.22 16.46 35.61
CA LYS A 657 -21.90 16.94 35.18
C LYS A 657 -20.99 15.74 34.96
N VAL A 658 -20.46 15.61 33.70
CA VAL A 658 -19.61 14.51 33.30
C VAL A 658 -18.28 15.06 32.77
N PRO A 659 -17.11 14.53 33.20
CA PRO A 659 -15.82 14.97 32.63
C PRO A 659 -15.78 14.82 31.12
N LEU A 660 -15.31 15.84 30.42
CA LEU A 660 -15.24 15.89 28.95
C LEU A 660 -14.45 14.71 28.36
N GLN A 661 -13.39 14.27 29.04
CA GLN A 661 -12.58 13.13 28.62
C GLN A 661 -13.35 11.80 28.48
N GLN A 662 -14.48 11.63 29.18
CA GLN A 662 -15.30 10.44 29.02
C GLN A 662 -16.00 10.33 27.66
N PHE A 663 -15.98 11.37 26.87
CA PHE A 663 -16.51 11.44 25.51
C PHE A 663 -15.44 11.32 24.41
N SER A 664 -14.16 11.09 24.77
CA SER A 664 -13.06 10.98 23.81
C SER A 664 -13.14 9.70 22.94
N ARG A 665 -13.79 8.64 23.43
CA ARG A 665 -13.95 7.39 22.68
C ARG A 665 -15.21 7.41 21.85
N GLN A 666 -15.06 7.71 20.58
CA GLN A 666 -16.15 7.78 19.60
C GLN A 666 -16.74 6.39 19.31
N ARG A 667 -18.07 6.33 19.10
CA ARG A 667 -18.78 5.12 18.66
C ARG A 667 -19.84 5.49 17.63
N SER A 668 -19.86 4.76 16.52
CA SER A 668 -20.78 5.00 15.39
C SER A 668 -22.28 4.89 15.79
N VAL A 669 -22.60 4.07 16.78
CA VAL A 669 -23.98 3.89 17.27
C VAL A 669 -24.39 4.90 18.35
N GLY A 670 -23.52 5.87 18.67
CA GLY A 670 -23.68 6.79 19.78
C GLY A 670 -23.41 6.16 21.15
N LEU A 671 -23.33 7.00 22.17
CA LEU A 671 -23.17 6.59 23.57
C LEU A 671 -24.25 7.22 24.44
N ILE A 672 -24.65 6.54 25.49
CA ILE A 672 -25.49 7.13 26.54
C ILE A 672 -24.66 8.15 27.29
N ALA A 673 -25.06 9.42 27.23
CA ALA A 673 -24.48 10.53 27.99
C ALA A 673 -25.17 10.71 29.35
N LEU A 674 -26.47 10.47 29.37
CA LEU A 674 -27.32 10.54 30.54
C LEU A 674 -28.39 9.44 30.46
N GLU A 675 -28.58 8.66 31.52
CA GLU A 675 -29.71 7.75 31.64
C GLU A 675 -30.97 8.55 32.07
N LEU A 676 -31.96 8.54 31.20
CA LEU A 676 -33.24 9.26 31.40
C LEU A 676 -34.26 8.38 32.12
N ASP A 677 -35.09 9.00 32.96
CA ASP A 677 -36.28 8.38 33.49
C ASP A 677 -37.35 8.22 32.39
N GLU A 678 -38.32 7.33 32.58
CA GLU A 678 -39.39 7.07 31.61
C GLU A 678 -40.18 8.34 31.34
N GLY A 679 -40.26 8.76 30.09
CA GLY A 679 -40.96 9.98 29.64
C GLY A 679 -40.17 11.27 29.82
N ASP A 680 -38.95 11.24 30.33
CA ASP A 680 -38.04 12.40 30.40
C ASP A 680 -37.25 12.59 29.11
N VAL A 681 -36.79 13.77 28.86
CA VAL A 681 -35.97 14.12 27.69
C VAL A 681 -34.82 15.03 28.09
N LEU A 682 -33.68 14.88 27.43
CA LEU A 682 -32.57 15.82 27.52
C LEU A 682 -32.96 17.11 26.80
N ILE A 683 -32.87 18.26 27.47
CA ILE A 683 -33.21 19.56 26.88
C ILE A 683 -32.00 20.35 26.43
N SER A 684 -30.87 20.24 27.13
CA SER A 684 -29.68 21.01 26.80
C SER A 684 -28.42 20.39 27.37
N ALA A 685 -27.28 20.66 26.73
CA ALA A 685 -25.94 20.35 27.20
C ALA A 685 -25.00 21.55 26.95
N ALA A 686 -24.01 21.74 27.81
CA ALA A 686 -23.02 22.80 27.65
C ALA A 686 -21.64 22.35 28.14
N ILE A 687 -20.57 22.88 27.55
CA ILE A 687 -19.19 22.69 28.05
C ILE A 687 -18.95 23.72 29.15
N THR A 688 -18.45 23.26 30.31
CA THR A 688 -18.12 24.11 31.44
C THR A 688 -16.70 23.81 31.96
N ASP A 689 -16.14 24.79 32.68
CA ASP A 689 -14.79 24.72 33.26
C ASP A 689 -14.75 24.25 34.72
N GLY A 690 -15.86 23.82 35.27
CA GLY A 690 -16.02 23.39 36.66
C GLY A 690 -16.38 24.51 37.63
N SER A 691 -16.42 25.77 37.22
CA SER A 691 -16.65 26.93 38.09
C SER A 691 -17.85 27.81 37.68
N ARG A 692 -18.55 27.45 36.56
CA ARG A 692 -19.62 28.26 35.97
C ARG A 692 -20.90 28.26 36.84
N GLU A 693 -21.72 29.31 36.62
CA GLU A 693 -23.08 29.34 37.14
C GLU A 693 -24.03 28.67 36.12
N VAL A 694 -25.10 28.13 36.64
CA VAL A 694 -26.15 27.45 35.86
C VAL A 694 -27.52 28.06 36.24
N MET A 695 -28.32 28.38 35.24
CA MET A 695 -29.70 28.82 35.39
C MET A 695 -30.65 27.80 34.77
N LEU A 696 -31.66 27.38 35.52
CA LEU A 696 -32.67 26.42 35.04
C LEU A 696 -34.05 27.09 35.11
N PHE A 697 -34.78 27.10 34.02
CA PHE A 697 -36.10 27.73 33.86
C PHE A 697 -37.20 26.69 33.73
N SER A 698 -38.28 26.81 34.46
CA SER A 698 -39.46 25.98 34.36
C SER A 698 -40.61 26.65 33.60
N ASP A 699 -41.50 25.85 33.02
CA ASP A 699 -42.73 26.28 32.37
C ASP A 699 -43.70 27.06 33.29
N ALA A 700 -43.54 26.88 34.58
CA ALA A 700 -44.28 27.65 35.61
C ALA A 700 -43.71 29.07 35.88
N GLY A 701 -42.78 29.57 35.03
CA GLY A 701 -42.17 30.87 35.17
C GLY A 701 -41.20 31.05 36.33
N LYS A 702 -40.63 29.96 36.84
CA LYS A 702 -39.61 29.97 37.89
C LYS A 702 -38.19 29.69 37.35
N VAL A 703 -37.18 30.20 38.04
CA VAL A 703 -35.77 30.02 37.76
C VAL A 703 -34.99 29.64 38.99
N THR A 704 -34.04 28.71 38.85
CA THR A 704 -33.03 28.41 39.86
C THR A 704 -31.66 28.75 39.30
N ARG A 705 -30.88 29.55 40.03
CA ARG A 705 -29.47 29.90 39.69
C ARG A 705 -28.58 29.36 40.78
N PHE A 706 -27.59 28.52 40.40
CA PHE A 706 -26.66 27.90 41.33
C PHE A 706 -25.28 27.73 40.65
N ASN A 707 -24.22 27.49 41.46
CA ASN A 707 -22.90 27.20 40.92
C ASN A 707 -22.80 25.73 40.56
N GLU A 708 -22.16 25.38 39.44
CA GLU A 708 -21.95 24.01 39.00
C GLU A 708 -21.12 23.15 39.97
N THR A 709 -20.38 23.77 40.91
CA THR A 709 -19.68 23.06 42.01
C THR A 709 -20.63 22.33 42.93
N ASP A 710 -21.91 22.73 43.00
CA ASP A 710 -22.96 22.01 43.76
C ASP A 710 -23.32 20.66 43.11
N VAL A 711 -22.89 20.42 41.88
CA VAL A 711 -23.07 19.17 41.15
C VAL A 711 -21.73 18.44 41.06
N ARG A 712 -21.63 17.31 41.77
CA ARG A 712 -20.40 16.49 41.68
C ARG A 712 -20.24 15.90 40.26
N PRO A 713 -19.00 15.74 39.76
CA PRO A 713 -18.74 14.97 38.53
C PRO A 713 -19.23 13.51 38.68
N MET A 714 -19.85 13.01 37.64
CA MET A 714 -20.45 11.67 37.60
C MET A 714 -20.08 10.93 36.32
N GLY A 715 -20.12 9.59 36.35
CA GLY A 715 -19.95 8.77 35.14
C GLY A 715 -21.15 8.87 34.20
N ARG A 716 -20.95 8.53 32.92
CA ARG A 716 -21.97 8.65 31.86
C ARG A 716 -23.26 7.87 32.12
N THR A 717 -23.20 6.72 32.77
CA THR A 717 -24.35 5.85 33.08
C THR A 717 -25.12 6.27 34.32
N ALA A 718 -24.73 7.33 35.02
CA ALA A 718 -25.48 7.85 36.17
C ALA A 718 -26.70 8.65 35.73
N ARG A 719 -27.77 8.64 36.51
CA ARG A 719 -29.02 9.39 36.24
C ARG A 719 -28.92 10.87 36.53
N GLY A 720 -27.95 11.33 37.29
CA GLY A 720 -27.81 12.72 37.67
C GLY A 720 -28.36 13.01 39.08
N VAL A 721 -28.50 14.29 39.34
CA VAL A 721 -29.02 14.82 40.64
C VAL A 721 -30.09 15.85 40.37
N ARG A 722 -30.95 16.10 41.34
CA ARG A 722 -32.00 17.10 41.20
C ARG A 722 -31.39 18.51 41.08
N GLY A 723 -31.64 19.17 39.96
CA GLY A 723 -31.24 20.57 39.70
C GLY A 723 -32.33 21.56 40.18
N MET A 724 -33.60 21.27 39.88
CA MET A 724 -34.75 22.06 40.28
C MET A 724 -35.88 21.15 40.75
N ARG A 725 -36.63 21.55 41.77
CA ARG A 725 -37.84 20.87 42.24
C ARG A 725 -39.02 21.40 41.47
N LEU A 726 -39.62 20.56 40.63
CA LEU A 726 -40.82 20.81 39.84
C LEU A 726 -42.04 20.26 40.56
N ALA A 727 -43.18 20.90 40.46
CA ALA A 727 -44.48 20.36 40.89
C ALA A 727 -45.05 19.46 39.77
N ASP A 728 -46.07 18.64 40.13
CA ASP A 728 -46.71 17.71 39.19
C ASP A 728 -47.20 18.45 37.96
N GLY A 729 -46.83 17.94 36.77
CA GLY A 729 -47.19 18.54 35.48
C GLY A 729 -46.35 19.74 35.06
N GLN A 730 -45.32 20.10 35.83
CA GLN A 730 -44.32 21.10 35.41
C GLN A 730 -43.10 20.45 34.81
N LYS A 731 -42.46 21.17 33.88
CA LYS A 731 -41.23 20.74 33.25
C LYS A 731 -40.20 21.85 33.16
N LEU A 732 -38.93 21.47 33.09
CA LEU A 732 -37.83 22.33 32.76
C LEU A 732 -37.86 22.60 31.26
N ILE A 733 -37.67 23.87 30.88
CA ILE A 733 -37.74 24.28 29.48
C ILE A 733 -36.43 24.83 28.94
N SER A 734 -35.56 25.37 29.80
CA SER A 734 -34.27 25.94 29.35
C SER A 734 -33.20 25.78 30.42
N MET A 735 -31.97 25.55 29.99
CA MET A 735 -30.74 25.62 30.79
C MET A 735 -29.84 26.68 30.15
N ILE A 736 -29.35 27.62 30.91
CA ILE A 736 -28.47 28.70 30.50
C ILE A 736 -27.23 28.71 31.36
N ILE A 737 -26.05 28.84 30.74
CA ILE A 737 -24.80 29.19 31.40
C ILE A 737 -24.57 30.67 31.20
N PRO A 738 -24.79 31.53 32.22
CA PRO A 738 -24.82 32.97 32.05
C PRO A 738 -23.45 33.55 31.69
N GLU A 739 -23.40 34.45 30.72
CA GLU A 739 -22.22 35.22 30.30
C GLU A 739 -22.32 36.67 30.76
N GLN A 740 -21.17 37.29 31.04
CA GLN A 740 -21.13 38.69 31.46
C GLN A 740 -21.66 39.59 30.36
N GLY A 741 -22.50 40.56 30.72
CA GLY A 741 -23.04 41.55 29.81
C GLY A 741 -24.33 41.15 29.10
N SER A 742 -24.77 39.89 29.24
CA SER A 742 -26.00 39.41 28.62
C SER A 742 -27.23 39.59 29.52
N GLN A 743 -28.42 39.51 28.92
CA GLN A 743 -29.73 39.53 29.59
C GLN A 743 -30.46 38.21 29.30
N ILE A 744 -31.43 37.88 30.13
CA ILE A 744 -32.31 36.73 29.92
C ILE A 744 -33.63 37.22 29.32
N LEU A 745 -33.94 36.75 28.11
CA LEU A 745 -35.24 36.99 27.49
C LEU A 745 -36.15 35.80 27.76
N THR A 746 -37.33 36.05 28.27
CA THR A 746 -38.35 35.05 28.55
C THR A 746 -39.61 35.30 27.72
N ALA A 747 -40.25 34.22 27.23
CA ALA A 747 -41.50 34.28 26.48
C ALA A 747 -42.54 33.27 26.97
N SER A 748 -43.81 33.61 26.88
CA SER A 748 -44.95 32.80 27.37
C SER A 748 -45.91 32.40 26.25
N GLU A 749 -46.76 31.39 26.50
CA GLU A 749 -47.68 30.77 25.54
C GLU A 749 -48.58 31.80 24.79
N ARG A 750 -48.95 32.88 25.43
CA ARG A 750 -49.83 33.91 24.85
C ARG A 750 -49.09 35.10 24.23
N GLY A 751 -47.81 34.90 23.93
CA GLY A 751 -46.99 35.89 23.21
C GLY A 751 -46.51 37.07 24.05
N TYR A 752 -46.47 36.97 25.36
CA TYR A 752 -45.86 37.94 26.26
C TYR A 752 -44.39 37.57 26.56
N GLY A 753 -43.55 38.57 26.73
CA GLY A 753 -42.16 38.37 27.12
C GLY A 753 -41.46 39.60 27.62
N LYS A 754 -40.23 39.44 28.08
CA LYS A 754 -39.41 40.53 28.60
C LYS A 754 -37.94 40.13 28.63
N ARG A 755 -37.07 41.14 28.69
CA ARG A 755 -35.67 40.98 29.06
C ARG A 755 -35.48 41.25 30.56
N THR A 756 -34.58 40.54 31.20
CA THR A 756 -34.25 40.74 32.63
C THR A 756 -32.74 40.57 32.81
N ALA A 757 -32.11 41.50 33.53
CA ALA A 757 -30.68 41.42 33.80
C ALA A 757 -30.37 40.23 34.69
N ILE A 758 -29.26 39.53 34.45
CA ILE A 758 -28.83 38.36 35.19
C ILE A 758 -28.66 38.66 36.69
N ALA A 759 -28.24 39.85 37.06
CA ALA A 759 -28.06 40.29 38.44
C ALA A 759 -29.36 40.29 39.27
N GLU A 760 -30.54 40.33 38.64
CA GLU A 760 -31.81 40.25 39.34
C GLU A 760 -32.19 38.86 39.82
N PHE A 761 -31.48 37.82 39.36
CA PHE A 761 -31.71 36.46 39.73
C PHE A 761 -30.72 36.06 40.86
N PRO A 762 -31.19 35.89 42.10
CA PRO A 762 -30.33 35.52 43.24
C PRO A 762 -29.80 34.09 43.06
N GLN A 763 -28.56 33.90 43.54
CA GLN A 763 -27.91 32.58 43.54
C GLN A 763 -28.34 31.82 44.79
N TYR A 764 -28.73 30.57 44.61
CA TYR A 764 -29.10 29.60 45.68
C TYR A 764 -28.41 28.26 45.46
N ASN A 765 -28.60 27.33 46.41
CA ASN A 765 -28.20 25.94 46.20
C ASN A 765 -29.16 25.24 45.22
N ARG A 766 -28.66 24.23 44.50
CA ARG A 766 -29.48 23.41 43.58
C ARG A 766 -30.61 22.66 44.30
N GLY A 767 -31.63 22.24 43.53
CA GLY A 767 -32.72 21.38 44.01
C GLY A 767 -33.85 22.08 44.72
N GLY A 768 -33.85 23.44 44.78
CA GLY A 768 -34.92 24.28 45.28
C GLY A 768 -36.09 24.44 44.28
N GLN A 769 -37.18 25.13 44.68
CA GLN A 769 -38.31 25.44 43.82
C GLN A 769 -38.05 26.63 42.88
N GLY A 770 -36.91 27.31 43.11
CA GLY A 770 -36.55 28.52 42.39
C GLY A 770 -37.35 29.78 42.78
N VAL A 771 -36.99 30.92 42.14
CA VAL A 771 -37.68 32.18 42.29
C VAL A 771 -38.45 32.51 41.01
N ILE A 772 -39.38 33.48 41.10
CA ILE A 772 -40.15 33.90 39.92
C ILE A 772 -39.20 34.58 38.93
N ALA A 773 -39.17 34.09 37.72
CA ALA A 773 -38.52 34.70 36.54
C ALA A 773 -39.54 35.57 35.74
N MET A 774 -40.74 35.03 35.58
CA MET A 774 -41.87 35.71 34.98
C MET A 774 -43.14 35.31 35.70
N VAL A 775 -44.02 36.26 36.01
CA VAL A 775 -45.32 35.95 36.64
C VAL A 775 -46.23 35.34 35.60
N SER A 776 -46.57 34.04 35.77
CA SER A 776 -47.50 33.29 34.91
C SER A 776 -48.91 33.34 35.48
N ASN A 777 -49.88 33.68 34.66
CA ASN A 777 -51.33 33.75 35.01
C ASN A 777 -52.20 33.53 33.73
N ASP A 778 -53.51 33.58 33.84
CA ASP A 778 -54.42 33.31 32.72
C ASP A 778 -54.28 34.32 31.55
N ARG A 779 -53.61 35.45 31.75
CA ARG A 779 -53.39 36.46 30.70
C ARG A 779 -52.24 36.07 29.78
N ASN A 780 -51.13 35.61 30.33
CA ASN A 780 -49.90 35.32 29.58
C ASN A 780 -49.58 33.83 29.38
N GLY A 781 -50.23 32.94 30.18
CA GLY A 781 -50.01 31.51 30.08
C GLY A 781 -48.71 31.03 30.70
N ARG A 782 -48.28 29.80 30.37
CA ARG A 782 -47.02 29.20 30.83
C ARG A 782 -45.83 29.80 30.11
N LEU A 783 -44.67 29.74 30.74
CA LEU A 783 -43.42 30.06 30.11
C LEU A 783 -43.10 29.02 29.06
N VAL A 784 -42.67 29.44 27.85
CA VAL A 784 -42.37 28.59 26.71
C VAL A 784 -40.86 28.44 26.52
N GLY A 785 -40.13 29.53 26.75
CA GLY A 785 -38.69 29.56 26.58
C GLY A 785 -37.99 30.66 27.36
N ALA A 786 -36.74 30.43 27.66
CA ALA A 786 -35.84 31.46 28.16
C ALA A 786 -34.52 31.33 27.38
N VAL A 787 -34.01 32.43 26.87
CA VAL A 787 -32.76 32.49 26.12
C VAL A 787 -31.88 33.62 26.60
N GLN A 788 -30.60 33.46 26.56
CA GLN A 788 -29.61 34.48 26.82
C GLN A 788 -29.41 35.31 25.57
N VAL A 789 -29.46 36.62 25.68
CA VAL A 789 -29.42 37.55 24.54
C VAL A 789 -28.55 38.76 24.82
N LEU A 790 -27.96 39.31 23.75
CA LEU A 790 -27.29 40.61 23.68
C LEU A 790 -28.17 41.63 22.94
N GLU A 791 -27.91 42.93 23.13
CA GLU A 791 -28.82 43.98 22.67
C GLU A 791 -28.94 44.09 21.14
N GLY A 792 -27.91 43.76 20.39
CA GLY A 792 -27.88 43.78 18.91
C GLY A 792 -28.51 42.56 18.23
N GLU A 793 -28.89 41.56 18.99
CA GLU A 793 -29.36 40.27 18.44
C GLU A 793 -30.85 40.23 18.11
N GLU A 794 -31.25 39.15 17.48
CA GLU A 794 -32.64 38.84 17.12
C GLU A 794 -33.11 37.53 17.69
N ILE A 795 -34.39 37.39 17.90
CA ILE A 795 -35.06 36.20 18.36
C ILE A 795 -36.11 35.73 17.36
N MET A 796 -36.35 34.44 17.35
CA MET A 796 -37.43 33.79 16.60
C MET A 796 -38.53 33.33 17.57
N LEU A 797 -39.74 33.76 17.32
CA LEU A 797 -40.95 33.35 18.01
C LEU A 797 -41.73 32.39 17.15
N ILE A 798 -42.10 31.21 17.69
CA ILE A 798 -42.70 30.12 16.95
C ILE A 798 -44.06 29.82 17.55
N SER A 799 -45.14 29.81 16.74
CA SER A 799 -46.46 29.39 17.17
C SER A 799 -46.77 27.91 16.80
N ASP A 800 -47.78 27.35 17.44
CA ASP A 800 -48.32 26.01 17.18
C ASP A 800 -49.00 25.86 15.81
N GLN A 801 -49.29 26.96 15.16
CA GLN A 801 -49.90 27.02 13.80
C GLN A 801 -48.84 27.26 12.72
N GLY A 802 -47.54 27.26 13.08
CA GLY A 802 -46.43 27.43 12.12
C GLY A 802 -46.10 28.89 11.81
N THR A 803 -46.63 29.84 12.55
CA THR A 803 -46.29 31.28 12.41
C THR A 803 -44.90 31.52 13.01
N LEU A 804 -43.98 32.04 12.19
CA LEU A 804 -42.64 32.43 12.59
C LEU A 804 -42.53 33.97 12.58
N VAL A 805 -42.14 34.57 13.71
CA VAL A 805 -41.92 36.02 13.80
C VAL A 805 -40.51 36.30 14.32
N ARG A 806 -39.77 37.05 13.55
CA ARG A 806 -38.43 37.51 13.89
C ARG A 806 -38.50 38.90 14.51
N THR A 807 -37.94 39.06 15.72
CA THR A 807 -38.02 40.31 16.50
C THR A 807 -36.63 40.69 16.99
N ARG A 808 -36.25 41.97 16.92
CA ARG A 808 -35.00 42.46 17.48
C ARG A 808 -35.04 42.47 19.01
N VAL A 809 -33.96 42.00 19.64
CA VAL A 809 -33.85 42.00 21.11
C VAL A 809 -34.01 43.40 21.68
N GLY A 810 -33.46 44.45 21.02
CA GLY A 810 -33.58 45.82 21.44
C GLY A 810 -35.00 46.33 21.54
N GLU A 811 -35.96 45.77 20.80
CA GLU A 811 -37.39 46.15 20.83
C GLU A 811 -38.14 45.56 22.03
N VAL A 812 -37.57 44.58 22.71
CA VAL A 812 -38.18 43.94 23.88
C VAL A 812 -37.81 44.70 25.17
N SER A 813 -38.79 45.11 25.94
CA SER A 813 -38.61 45.88 27.16
C SER A 813 -37.81 45.16 28.23
N SER A 814 -36.81 45.82 28.81
CA SER A 814 -36.06 45.31 29.97
C SER A 814 -36.87 45.58 31.25
N LEU A 815 -37.25 44.53 31.96
CA LEU A 815 -38.14 44.57 33.11
C LEU A 815 -37.61 43.63 34.21
N GLY A 816 -37.95 44.02 35.49
CA GLY A 816 -37.60 43.19 36.65
C GLY A 816 -38.28 41.82 36.63
N ARG A 817 -37.69 40.84 37.33
CA ARG A 817 -38.10 39.42 37.33
C ARG A 817 -39.59 39.20 37.73
N ASN A 818 -40.16 39.97 38.62
CA ASN A 818 -41.53 39.83 39.16
C ASN A 818 -42.57 40.55 38.28
N THR A 819 -42.48 40.57 37.00
CA THR A 819 -43.45 41.17 36.07
C THR A 819 -44.00 40.13 35.07
N GLN A 820 -45.10 40.49 34.40
CA GLN A 820 -45.80 39.63 33.42
C GLN A 820 -45.24 39.77 32.00
N GLY A 821 -44.31 40.70 31.80
CA GLY A 821 -43.79 41.02 30.48
C GLY A 821 -44.71 41.90 29.62
N VAL A 822 -44.28 42.26 28.43
CA VAL A 822 -44.99 42.97 27.39
C VAL A 822 -45.38 42.03 26.26
N THR A 823 -46.30 42.46 25.39
CA THR A 823 -46.67 41.67 24.20
C THR A 823 -45.53 41.68 23.20
N LEU A 824 -44.97 40.53 22.90
CA LEU A 824 -43.97 40.31 21.85
C LEU A 824 -44.63 40.04 20.48
N ILE A 825 -45.69 39.25 20.50
CA ILE A 825 -46.45 38.87 19.30
C ILE A 825 -47.93 38.82 19.62
N LYS A 826 -48.77 39.29 18.68
CA LYS A 826 -50.23 39.15 18.77
C LYS A 826 -50.64 37.84 18.09
N LEU A 827 -51.09 36.90 18.88
CA LEU A 827 -51.57 35.58 18.45
C LEU A 827 -53.08 35.59 18.24
N ALA A 828 -53.59 34.74 17.36
CA ALA A 828 -55.03 34.47 17.23
C ALA A 828 -55.57 33.84 18.50
N SER A 829 -56.91 33.82 18.66
CA SER A 829 -57.54 33.31 19.90
C SER A 829 -57.24 31.87 20.25
N ASP A 830 -56.94 31.06 19.25
CA ASP A 830 -56.64 29.59 19.36
C ASP A 830 -55.18 29.25 19.10
N GLU A 831 -54.36 30.28 18.89
CA GLU A 831 -52.91 30.14 18.62
C GLU A 831 -52.08 30.35 19.89
N LYS A 832 -51.06 29.49 20.07
CA LYS A 832 -50.14 29.56 21.18
C LYS A 832 -48.70 29.63 20.71
N LEU A 833 -47.87 30.41 21.41
CA LEU A 833 -46.42 30.37 21.25
C LEU A 833 -45.91 29.02 21.80
N VAL A 834 -45.10 28.31 21.06
CA VAL A 834 -44.55 27.03 21.43
C VAL A 834 -43.02 27.02 21.46
N GLY A 835 -42.35 28.01 20.87
CA GLY A 835 -40.90 28.14 20.81
C GLY A 835 -40.41 29.57 20.91
N LEU A 836 -39.27 29.75 21.55
CA LEU A 836 -38.46 30.96 21.60
C LEU A 836 -37.02 30.55 21.38
N GLU A 837 -36.41 31.01 20.30
CA GLU A 837 -35.02 30.71 20.00
C GLU A 837 -34.25 31.99 19.66
N ARG A 838 -32.96 32.02 19.97
CA ARG A 838 -32.01 33.06 19.59
C ARG A 838 -31.62 32.83 18.14
N VAL A 839 -31.67 33.86 17.31
CA VAL A 839 -31.17 33.80 15.96
C VAL A 839 -29.67 34.02 16.01
N GLN A 840 -28.90 32.96 15.71
CA GLN A 840 -27.45 32.99 15.74
C GLN A 840 -26.85 33.45 14.39
N GLU A 841 -27.57 34.27 13.61
CA GLU A 841 -26.98 34.93 12.46
C GLU A 841 -26.28 36.20 12.93
N PRO A 842 -25.02 36.46 12.56
CA PRO A 842 -24.35 37.72 12.92
C PRO A 842 -25.12 38.92 12.40
N SER A 843 -25.21 39.96 13.17
CA SER A 843 -25.89 41.25 12.77
C SER A 843 -25.10 41.91 11.64
N GLU A 844 -25.77 42.76 10.85
CA GLU A 844 -25.10 43.55 9.79
C GLU A 844 -24.00 44.48 10.35
N GLU A 845 -24.08 44.86 11.61
CA GLU A 845 -23.09 45.70 12.29
C GLU A 845 -21.86 44.97 12.73
N GLU A 846 -21.97 43.73 13.24
CA GLU A 846 -20.82 42.86 13.58
C GLU A 846 -20.01 42.45 12.33
N LEU A 847 -20.66 42.39 11.18
CA LEU A 847 -20.02 42.12 9.90
C LEU A 847 -19.25 43.32 9.36
N LEU A 848 -19.69 44.54 9.66
CA LEU A 848 -19.00 45.77 9.30
C LEU A 848 -17.77 46.01 10.20
N GLU A 849 -17.81 45.62 11.48
CA GLU A 849 -16.64 45.70 12.38
C GLU A 849 -15.51 44.72 11.97
N VAL A 850 -15.86 43.52 11.51
CA VAL A 850 -14.88 42.54 11.00
C VAL A 850 -14.33 43.02 9.65
N GLU A 851 -15.13 43.71 8.80
CA GLU A 851 -14.64 44.32 7.56
C GLU A 851 -13.69 45.49 7.83
N GLY A 852 -13.91 46.28 8.90
CA GLY A 852 -13.00 47.34 9.31
C GLY A 852 -11.62 46.83 9.76
N GLN A 853 -11.56 45.69 10.44
CA GLN A 853 -10.30 45.10 10.88
C GLN A 853 -9.56 44.41 9.75
N ALA A 854 -10.25 43.89 8.73
CA ALA A 854 -9.60 43.24 7.57
C ALA A 854 -9.02 44.30 6.59
N LEU A 855 -9.58 45.53 6.54
CA LEU A 855 -9.06 46.60 5.68
C LEU A 855 -7.87 47.33 6.30
N GLU A 856 -7.69 47.33 7.62
CA GLU A 856 -6.49 47.87 8.27
C GLU A 856 -5.25 46.93 8.16
N GLY A 857 -5.45 45.66 7.75
CA GLY A 857 -4.37 44.69 7.50
C GLY A 857 -3.84 44.69 6.06
N GLU A 858 -4.52 45.25 5.08
CA GLU A 858 -4.12 45.25 3.66
C GLU A 858 -3.55 46.58 3.11
N GLU A 859 -3.47 47.66 3.89
CA GLU A 859 -2.85 48.94 3.46
C GLU A 859 -1.31 48.98 3.52
N GLY A 860 -0.67 47.88 3.40
CA GLY A 860 0.78 47.82 3.34
C GLY A 860 1.30 47.05 2.18
N PHE A 861 1.06 47.40 0.93
CA PHE A 861 1.92 47.13 -0.23
C PHE A 861 1.16 47.32 -1.56
N ILE A 862 1.06 48.56 -2.00
CA ILE A 862 0.81 48.88 -3.40
C ILE A 862 2.12 49.46 -3.95
N SER A 863 2.86 48.72 -4.75
CA SER A 863 3.98 49.22 -5.52
C SER A 863 3.48 49.80 -6.85
N GLU A 864 3.98 51.00 -7.16
CA GLU A 864 3.79 51.74 -8.41
C GLU A 864 4.20 50.96 -9.67
N ALA A 865 3.35 50.06 -10.20
CA ALA A 865 3.59 49.42 -11.49
C ALA A 865 2.33 49.17 -12.34
N ASP A 866 1.11 49.51 -11.91
CA ASP A 866 -0.12 49.23 -12.67
C ASP A 866 -0.92 50.49 -13.10
N VAL A 867 -0.23 51.53 -13.51
CA VAL A 867 -0.82 52.71 -14.17
C VAL A 867 -0.11 52.94 -15.49
N LEU A 868 -0.23 52.05 -16.46
CA LEU A 868 0.07 52.36 -17.88
C LEU A 868 -0.34 51.10 -18.74
N ASP A 869 -1.63 50.97 -19.00
CA ASP A 869 -2.11 50.37 -20.25
C ASP A 869 -3.66 50.42 -20.33
N GLN A 870 -4.18 51.63 -20.55
CA GLN A 870 -5.53 51.81 -21.09
C GLN A 870 -5.50 53.05 -21.97
N GLN A 871 -5.05 52.90 -23.20
CA GLN A 871 -5.44 53.76 -24.35
C GLN A 871 -4.93 53.17 -25.68
N ALA A 872 -5.83 53.10 -26.66
CA ALA A 872 -5.72 52.72 -28.07
C ALA A 872 -5.99 51.20 -28.33
N ASP A 873 -6.96 50.77 -29.14
CA ASP A 873 -7.48 51.37 -30.36
C ASP A 873 -8.88 50.83 -30.67
N ASP A 874 -9.71 51.73 -31.07
CA ASP A 874 -10.91 51.50 -31.89
C ASP A 874 -10.46 51.70 -33.35
N ASP A 875 -10.74 50.77 -34.26
CA ASP A 875 -11.27 51.00 -35.61
C ASP A 875 -11.19 49.74 -36.53
N SER A 876 -12.36 49.50 -37.14
CA SER A 876 -12.61 48.95 -38.50
C SER A 876 -12.42 47.47 -38.86
N ALA A 877 -13.57 46.86 -39.08
CA ALA A 877 -13.84 45.87 -40.11
C ALA A 877 -14.07 46.57 -41.48
N PRO A 878 -14.23 45.93 -42.69
CA PRO A 878 -14.52 44.55 -43.02
C PRO A 878 -13.87 43.98 -44.30
N ASP A 879 -14.29 42.76 -44.64
CA ASP A 879 -14.54 42.15 -45.97
C ASP A 879 -13.55 41.11 -46.56
N ALA A 880 -14.14 39.91 -46.66
CA ALA A 880 -14.43 39.05 -47.81
C ALA A 880 -13.32 38.20 -48.50
N ASP A 881 -13.70 36.92 -48.55
CA ASP A 881 -13.63 35.97 -49.68
C ASP A 881 -12.27 35.35 -50.12
N ASP A 882 -12.23 34.04 -50.08
CA ASP A 882 -12.16 33.07 -51.18
C ASP A 882 -11.32 31.83 -50.85
N THR A 883 -11.97 30.71 -50.97
CA THR A 883 -11.43 29.34 -51.14
C THR A 883 -10.98 29.15 -52.62
N PRO A 884 -10.39 27.99 -53.08
CA PRO A 884 -9.68 26.84 -52.47
C PRO A 884 -8.40 26.40 -53.23
N ALA A 885 -7.62 25.58 -52.63
CA ALA A 885 -7.03 24.39 -53.29
C ALA A 885 -6.39 23.46 -52.24
#